data_dcb523f414dccae0ab967d4f7e262b6e
#
_entry.id   dcb523f414dccae0ab967d4f7e262b6e
#
_cell.length_a   1.000
_cell.length_b   1.000
_cell.length_c   1.000
_cell.angle_alpha   90.00
_cell.angle_beta   90.00
_cell.angle_gamma   90.00
#
_symmetry.space_group_name_H-M   'P 1'
#
loop_
_entity.id
_entity.type
_entity.pdbx_description
1 polymer ?
#
loop_
_entity_poly.entity_id
_entity_poly.type
_entity_poly.pdbx_seq_one_letter_code
_entity_poly.pdbx_strand_id
1 'polypeptide(L)'
;MANAPATDTAINLHFDRKKFKDAELISIYRELLRPRLIEEKMLVLLRQGKIAKWFSGIGQEAISVGCGLALNADEYILPMHRNLGVFTTRNIPLHRLFSQWQGKPGGFTKGRDRSFHFGTNEYHIVGMISHLGPQLGVADGIALGNLLKENKKVTAVFTGDGGTSEGDFHESLNVAAVWDLPVIFIVENNGYGLSTPSSEQFRMKQFIDKGIGYGIESVQIDGNNILETYATIKSLAESIRKEPRPVLLECMTFRMRGHEEASGTKYVPPRLFEEWGKKDPVSNFENFLLAEKIIDESHIAATRREIKKEIEENLEITFAENNPEPDSTSEISDVYDPAPPRIIFPASEKKSGMRFLDAISDAMRLAMRKHENLVIMGQDIAEYGGVFKATQGFVEEFGKGRIRNTPICESAIIGAGLGLSINGMKSIVEMQFADFVTCGFNQVVNNLAKTHYRWGQNADVVVRMPTGAQVNAGPFHSQSNEAWFVHTPGLKVVYPAFPSDAKGLLLASIEDPNPVMYFEHKALYRSISEDVNEDYYTTEIGKARMIREGKDATIITYGLGVHWAMEVLDKNMDINADLIDLRTLLPWDTETVERSIQKTGRAIILHEDTLTGGIGGEISAHLSEHCFSYLDAPVIRVASLDTPVPMNLELENNFLAKARFEEGLKKLISF
;
A
#
# COMPACT_ATOMS: atom_id res chain seq x y z
N MET A 1 24.76 28.55 -31.61
CA MET A 1 23.44 29.22 -31.81
C MET A 1 22.65 28.28 -32.72
N ALA A 2 21.81 27.41 -32.16
CA ALA A 2 20.87 26.63 -32.96
C ALA A 2 19.64 27.50 -33.15
N ASN A 3 19.27 27.75 -34.42
CA ASN A 3 18.05 28.45 -34.79
C ASN A 3 16.86 27.82 -34.04
N ALA A 4 16.10 28.64 -33.34
CA ALA A 4 14.78 28.26 -32.88
C ALA A 4 13.97 27.79 -34.11
N PRO A 5 13.30 26.62 -34.06
CA PRO A 5 12.44 26.23 -35.17
C PRO A 5 11.36 27.30 -35.33
N ALA A 6 11.08 27.67 -36.60
CA ALA A 6 9.96 28.53 -36.94
C ALA A 6 8.70 28.00 -36.26
N THR A 7 7.99 28.82 -35.51
CA THR A 7 6.74 28.45 -34.85
C THR A 7 5.73 28.07 -35.94
N ASP A 8 5.40 26.78 -36.02
CA ASP A 8 4.30 26.30 -36.86
C ASP A 8 3.02 26.93 -36.30
N THR A 9 2.43 27.86 -37.06
CA THR A 9 1.20 28.57 -36.68
C THR A 9 -0.07 27.77 -36.94
N ALA A 10 0.08 26.52 -37.39
CA ALA A 10 -1.05 25.64 -37.64
C ALA A 10 -1.71 25.16 -36.33
N ILE A 11 -3.03 25.20 -36.28
CA ILE A 11 -3.85 24.62 -35.22
C ILE A 11 -4.30 23.24 -35.68
N ASN A 12 -3.76 22.17 -35.07
CA ASN A 12 -4.05 20.79 -35.44
C ASN A 12 -4.98 20.08 -34.44
N LEU A 13 -5.43 20.80 -33.39
CA LEU A 13 -6.40 20.37 -32.41
C LEU A 13 -7.68 21.21 -32.53
N HIS A 14 -8.84 20.58 -32.33
CA HIS A 14 -10.12 21.29 -32.42
C HIS A 14 -10.56 21.74 -31.02
N PHE A 15 -10.49 23.05 -30.73
CA PHE A 15 -10.89 23.63 -29.46
C PHE A 15 -12.33 24.15 -29.49
N ASP A 16 -13.23 23.59 -28.64
CA ASP A 16 -14.60 24.14 -28.50
C ASP A 16 -14.63 25.27 -27.48
N ARG A 17 -14.59 26.51 -28.03
CA ARG A 17 -14.61 27.75 -27.22
C ARG A 17 -15.94 28.03 -26.54
N LYS A 18 -17.06 27.49 -27.03
CA LYS A 18 -18.42 27.94 -26.66
C LYS A 18 -18.75 27.83 -25.16
N LYS A 19 -18.01 27.00 -24.43
CA LYS A 19 -18.22 26.73 -23.00
C LYS A 19 -17.32 27.58 -22.08
N PHE A 20 -16.40 28.39 -22.61
CA PHE A 20 -15.34 29.03 -21.83
C PHE A 20 -15.33 30.57 -22.05
N LYS A 21 -15.09 31.28 -20.93
CA LYS A 21 -14.84 32.74 -20.96
C LYS A 21 -13.36 33.00 -21.22
N ASP A 22 -13.05 34.20 -21.81
CA ASP A 22 -11.65 34.55 -22.13
C ASP A 22 -10.72 34.49 -20.90
N ALA A 23 -11.17 34.97 -19.74
CA ALA A 23 -10.39 34.94 -18.51
C ALA A 23 -10.09 33.49 -18.05
N GLU A 24 -11.02 32.56 -18.25
CA GLU A 24 -10.82 31.14 -17.95
C GLU A 24 -9.81 30.49 -18.91
N LEU A 25 -9.89 30.82 -20.19
CA LEU A 25 -8.94 30.36 -21.21
C LEU A 25 -7.52 30.87 -20.95
N ILE A 26 -7.36 32.10 -20.50
CA ILE A 26 -6.06 32.68 -20.11
C ILE A 26 -5.51 31.97 -18.89
N SER A 27 -6.37 31.66 -17.90
CA SER A 27 -5.96 30.89 -16.70
C SER A 27 -5.53 29.49 -17.07
N ILE A 28 -6.30 28.76 -17.89
CA ILE A 28 -5.97 27.41 -18.38
C ILE A 28 -4.63 27.42 -19.12
N TYR A 29 -4.37 28.48 -19.95
CA TYR A 29 -3.11 28.61 -20.65
C TYR A 29 -1.92 28.72 -19.71
N ARG A 30 -2.02 29.52 -18.64
CA ARG A 30 -0.96 29.65 -17.64
C ARG A 30 -0.67 28.31 -16.96
N GLU A 31 -1.71 27.60 -16.57
CA GLU A 31 -1.57 26.29 -15.91
C GLU A 31 -1.03 25.21 -16.87
N LEU A 32 -1.35 25.26 -18.15
CA LEU A 32 -0.81 24.35 -19.16
C LEU A 32 0.67 24.63 -19.48
N LEU A 33 1.05 25.90 -19.51
CA LEU A 33 2.42 26.32 -19.80
C LEU A 33 3.38 26.07 -18.65
N ARG A 34 2.89 26.17 -17.40
CA ARG A 34 3.72 26.07 -16.19
C ARG A 34 4.49 24.76 -16.10
N PRO A 35 3.89 23.55 -16.20
CA PRO A 35 4.62 22.29 -16.19
C PRO A 35 5.62 22.19 -17.36
N ARG A 36 5.32 22.68 -18.57
CA ARG A 36 6.25 22.68 -19.69
C ARG A 36 7.54 23.43 -19.36
N LEU A 37 7.45 24.64 -18.81
CA LEU A 37 8.63 25.43 -18.47
C LEU A 37 9.42 24.84 -17.30
N ILE A 38 8.75 24.22 -16.34
CA ILE A 38 9.42 23.46 -15.27
C ILE A 38 10.17 22.26 -15.87
N GLU A 39 9.53 21.48 -16.74
CA GLU A 39 10.15 20.34 -17.43
C GLU A 39 11.43 20.77 -18.20
N GLU A 40 11.34 21.84 -18.97
CA GLU A 40 12.50 22.39 -19.70
C GLU A 40 13.67 22.72 -18.76
N LYS A 41 13.37 23.31 -17.59
CA LYS A 41 14.38 23.61 -16.57
C LYS A 41 14.95 22.33 -15.93
N MET A 42 14.10 21.37 -15.61
CA MET A 42 14.53 20.08 -15.00
C MET A 42 15.44 19.30 -15.95
N LEU A 43 15.19 19.33 -17.25
CA LEU A 43 16.09 18.73 -18.26
C LEU A 43 17.47 19.39 -18.27
N VAL A 44 17.55 20.69 -18.05
CA VAL A 44 18.84 21.39 -17.88
C VAL A 44 19.54 20.93 -16.61
N LEU A 45 18.84 20.87 -15.48
CA LEU A 45 19.39 20.44 -14.19
C LEU A 45 19.83 18.97 -14.21
N LEU A 46 19.10 18.11 -14.93
CA LEU A 46 19.50 16.71 -15.15
C LEU A 46 20.85 16.61 -15.87
N ARG A 47 21.02 17.38 -16.96
CA ARG A 47 22.31 17.42 -17.70
C ARG A 47 23.47 17.98 -16.87
N GLN A 48 23.17 18.83 -15.90
CA GLN A 48 24.14 19.38 -14.95
C GLN A 48 24.40 18.45 -13.74
N GLY A 49 23.72 17.31 -13.65
CA GLY A 49 23.84 16.38 -12.51
C GLY A 49 23.23 16.91 -11.21
N LYS A 50 22.37 17.94 -11.28
CA LYS A 50 21.68 18.51 -10.11
C LYS A 50 20.46 17.68 -9.67
N ILE A 51 19.92 16.87 -10.57
CA ILE A 51 18.90 15.85 -10.28
C ILE A 51 19.34 14.54 -10.91
N ALA A 52 18.96 13.42 -10.29
CA ALA A 52 19.47 12.09 -10.68
C ALA A 52 18.66 11.47 -11.84
N LYS A 53 17.34 11.66 -11.84
CA LYS A 53 16.41 11.05 -12.80
C LYS A 53 15.25 11.97 -13.12
N TRP A 54 14.76 11.87 -14.36
CA TRP A 54 13.59 12.59 -14.81
C TRP A 54 12.77 11.77 -15.80
N PHE A 55 11.46 11.76 -15.57
CA PHE A 55 10.47 11.13 -16.44
C PHE A 55 9.61 12.25 -17.04
N SER A 56 9.95 12.68 -18.23
CA SER A 56 9.31 13.84 -18.85
C SER A 56 7.86 13.56 -19.27
N GLY A 57 6.97 14.49 -18.96
CA GLY A 57 5.59 14.55 -19.43
C GLY A 57 5.39 15.45 -20.65
N ILE A 58 6.45 15.94 -21.30
CA ILE A 58 6.35 16.81 -22.49
C ILE A 58 5.54 16.11 -23.57
N GLY A 59 4.50 16.80 -24.04
CA GLY A 59 3.54 16.32 -25.02
C GLY A 59 2.26 15.72 -24.43
N GLN A 60 2.20 15.52 -23.11
CA GLN A 60 1.07 14.92 -22.38
C GLN A 60 0.49 15.86 -21.30
N GLU A 61 0.95 17.10 -21.23
CA GLU A 61 0.63 18.03 -20.13
C GLU A 61 -0.87 18.27 -19.99
N ALA A 62 -1.62 18.28 -21.10
CA ALA A 62 -3.05 18.59 -21.10
C ALA A 62 -3.88 17.62 -20.24
N ILE A 63 -3.49 16.33 -20.16
CA ILE A 63 -4.23 15.34 -19.35
C ILE A 63 -4.10 15.66 -17.86
N SER A 64 -2.87 15.81 -17.38
CA SER A 64 -2.59 16.07 -15.97
C SER A 64 -3.11 17.42 -15.49
N VAL A 65 -2.96 18.47 -16.31
CA VAL A 65 -3.47 19.81 -16.03
C VAL A 65 -5.00 19.81 -16.06
N GLY A 66 -5.60 19.24 -17.11
CA GLY A 66 -7.07 19.16 -17.24
C GLY A 66 -7.72 18.41 -16.08
N CYS A 67 -7.12 17.32 -15.63
CA CYS A 67 -7.59 16.58 -14.45
C CYS A 67 -7.49 17.43 -13.17
N GLY A 68 -6.33 18.02 -12.91
CA GLY A 68 -6.11 18.81 -11.71
C GLY A 68 -7.01 20.05 -11.60
N LEU A 69 -7.35 20.68 -12.74
CA LEU A 69 -8.29 21.79 -12.81
C LEU A 69 -9.77 21.36 -12.69
N ALA A 70 -10.12 20.14 -13.13
CA ALA A 70 -11.49 19.66 -13.15
C ALA A 70 -11.99 19.16 -11.79
N LEU A 71 -11.10 18.65 -10.95
CA LEU A 71 -11.43 18.12 -9.64
C LEU A 71 -11.34 19.18 -8.55
N ASN A 72 -12.15 19.01 -7.49
CA ASN A 72 -12.10 19.87 -6.32
C ASN A 72 -10.75 19.69 -5.59
N ALA A 73 -10.31 20.73 -4.89
CA ALA A 73 -9.03 20.72 -4.19
C ALA A 73 -8.93 19.63 -3.10
N ASP A 74 -10.07 19.19 -2.55
CA ASP A 74 -10.20 18.18 -1.50
C ASP A 74 -10.57 16.78 -2.03
N GLU A 75 -10.45 16.56 -3.34
CA GLU A 75 -10.61 15.26 -4.00
C GLU A 75 -9.24 14.67 -4.31
N TYR A 76 -9.05 13.39 -3.99
CA TYR A 76 -7.76 12.74 -4.19
C TYR A 76 -7.47 12.44 -5.65
N ILE A 77 -6.23 12.71 -6.06
CA ILE A 77 -5.66 12.32 -7.35
C ILE A 77 -4.45 11.41 -7.10
N LEU A 78 -4.42 10.28 -7.79
CA LEU A 78 -3.31 9.32 -7.76
C LEU A 78 -2.56 9.38 -9.10
N PRO A 79 -1.56 10.28 -9.24
CA PRO A 79 -0.83 10.48 -10.48
C PRO A 79 0.22 9.40 -10.71
N MET A 80 0.69 9.32 -11.96
CA MET A 80 1.94 8.64 -12.32
C MET A 80 3.14 9.58 -12.30
N HIS A 81 4.30 9.04 -12.61
CA HIS A 81 5.60 9.72 -12.62
C HIS A 81 5.79 10.81 -13.70
N ARG A 82 4.78 11.10 -14.54
CA ARG A 82 4.79 12.14 -15.61
C ARG A 82 3.79 13.25 -15.41
N ASN A 83 2.90 13.10 -14.45
CA ASN A 83 1.75 13.97 -14.31
C ASN A 83 2.07 15.25 -13.52
N LEU A 84 3.13 15.97 -13.93
CA LEU A 84 3.56 17.21 -13.27
C LEU A 84 2.41 18.21 -13.14
N GLY A 85 1.51 18.28 -14.13
CA GLY A 85 0.35 19.17 -14.10
C GLY A 85 -0.57 18.95 -12.90
N VAL A 86 -0.69 17.72 -12.34
CA VAL A 86 -1.45 17.46 -11.12
C VAL A 86 -0.86 18.23 -9.93
N PHE A 87 0.47 18.24 -9.80
CA PHE A 87 1.14 18.90 -8.67
C PHE A 87 1.10 20.41 -8.78
N THR A 88 1.24 20.96 -10.01
CA THR A 88 1.23 22.41 -10.23
C THR A 88 -0.17 23.00 -10.07
N THR A 89 -1.22 22.34 -10.54
CA THR A 89 -2.61 22.80 -10.40
C THR A 89 -3.14 22.69 -8.97
N ARG A 90 -2.52 21.86 -8.12
CA ARG A 90 -2.79 21.83 -6.67
C ARG A 90 -2.07 22.94 -5.90
N ASN A 91 -1.39 23.85 -6.61
CA ASN A 91 -0.65 24.98 -6.04
C ASN A 91 0.39 24.58 -4.98
N ILE A 92 1.03 23.44 -5.17
CA ILE A 92 2.16 23.05 -4.33
C ILE A 92 3.28 24.06 -4.52
N PRO A 93 3.86 24.65 -3.47
CA PRO A 93 4.98 25.58 -3.59
C PRO A 93 6.15 24.96 -4.35
N LEU A 94 6.65 25.65 -5.39
CA LEU A 94 7.66 25.07 -6.28
C LEU A 94 8.96 24.71 -5.56
N HIS A 95 9.37 25.46 -4.53
CA HIS A 95 10.55 25.10 -3.74
C HIS A 95 10.42 23.73 -3.08
N ARG A 96 9.22 23.35 -2.59
CA ARG A 96 9.00 21.99 -2.00
C ARG A 96 9.11 20.90 -3.07
N LEU A 97 8.60 21.14 -4.29
CA LEU A 97 8.75 20.20 -5.40
C LEU A 97 10.22 20.08 -5.82
N PHE A 98 10.93 21.21 -5.93
CA PHE A 98 12.35 21.21 -6.26
C PHE A 98 13.21 20.54 -5.17
N SER A 99 12.90 20.73 -3.89
CA SER A 99 13.53 20.02 -2.79
C SER A 99 13.29 18.51 -2.88
N GLN A 100 12.06 18.08 -3.19
CA GLN A 100 11.74 16.67 -3.42
C GLN A 100 12.56 16.08 -4.57
N TRP A 101 12.65 16.76 -5.70
CA TRP A 101 13.38 16.24 -6.88
C TRP A 101 14.89 16.26 -6.73
N GLN A 102 15.42 17.06 -5.82
CA GLN A 102 16.84 17.09 -5.46
C GLN A 102 17.19 16.22 -4.25
N GLY A 103 16.20 15.52 -3.65
CA GLY A 103 16.40 14.68 -2.45
C GLY A 103 16.73 15.49 -1.20
N LYS A 104 16.18 16.72 -1.07
CA LYS A 104 16.41 17.62 0.07
C LYS A 104 15.37 17.39 1.19
N PRO A 105 15.68 17.77 2.45
CA PRO A 105 14.77 17.63 3.59
C PRO A 105 13.44 18.39 3.43
N GLY A 106 13.45 19.55 2.80
CA GLY A 106 12.25 20.38 2.54
C GLY A 106 11.24 19.77 1.55
N GLY A 107 11.57 18.64 0.92
CA GLY A 107 10.65 17.84 0.13
C GLY A 107 9.62 17.08 0.98
N PHE A 108 8.91 16.16 0.38
CA PHE A 108 7.83 15.39 1.00
C PHE A 108 8.30 14.06 1.63
N THR A 109 9.49 13.58 1.23
CA THR A 109 10.01 12.26 1.60
C THR A 109 11.31 12.33 2.41
N LYS A 110 11.68 13.49 2.91
CA LYS A 110 12.96 13.71 3.63
C LYS A 110 14.19 13.21 2.82
N GLY A 111 14.10 13.20 1.48
CA GLY A 111 15.14 12.67 0.60
C GLY A 111 15.10 11.15 0.35
N ARG A 112 14.12 10.42 0.91
CA ARG A 112 14.04 8.95 0.87
C ARG A 112 13.47 8.39 -0.42
N ASP A 113 12.69 9.18 -1.18
CA ASP A 113 12.10 8.72 -2.43
C ASP A 113 12.30 9.75 -3.54
N ARG A 114 12.19 9.28 -4.78
CA ARG A 114 12.54 10.07 -5.95
C ARG A 114 11.37 10.81 -6.57
N SER A 115 11.67 11.81 -7.38
CA SER A 115 10.81 12.62 -8.24
C SER A 115 9.33 12.69 -7.82
N PHE A 116 8.47 11.86 -8.43
CA PHE A 116 7.02 11.88 -8.24
C PHE A 116 6.51 10.73 -7.34
N HIS A 117 7.39 10.01 -6.67
CA HIS A 117 7.05 8.89 -5.79
C HIS A 117 6.73 9.37 -4.36
N PHE A 118 5.90 10.38 -4.23
CA PHE A 118 5.49 10.90 -2.93
C PHE A 118 4.00 11.20 -2.91
N GLY A 119 3.40 11.11 -1.73
CA GLY A 119 2.04 11.56 -1.45
C GLY A 119 2.03 12.76 -0.52
N THR A 120 0.89 13.40 -0.43
CA THR A 120 0.63 14.49 0.51
C THR A 120 -0.86 14.66 0.74
N ASN A 121 -1.31 14.50 1.97
CA ASN A 121 -2.71 14.72 2.34
C ASN A 121 -3.08 16.20 2.31
N GLU A 122 -2.10 17.10 2.52
CA GLU A 122 -2.30 18.55 2.43
C GLU A 122 -2.83 18.97 1.07
N TYR A 123 -2.41 18.30 -0.01
CA TYR A 123 -2.80 18.59 -1.39
C TYR A 123 -3.65 17.49 -2.03
N HIS A 124 -4.08 16.50 -1.26
CA HIS A 124 -4.88 15.35 -1.70
C HIS A 124 -4.25 14.63 -2.92
N ILE A 125 -2.97 14.34 -2.82
CA ILE A 125 -2.22 13.57 -3.81
C ILE A 125 -1.66 12.31 -3.14
N VAL A 126 -1.87 11.16 -3.78
CA VAL A 126 -1.26 9.88 -3.35
C VAL A 126 -0.27 9.44 -4.40
N GLY A 127 1.01 9.45 -4.04
CA GLY A 127 2.10 9.08 -4.93
C GLY A 127 2.12 7.59 -5.27
N MET A 128 2.44 7.29 -6.52
CA MET A 128 2.64 5.92 -6.96
C MET A 128 3.88 5.27 -6.34
N ILE A 129 3.94 3.94 -6.41
CA ILE A 129 5.18 3.17 -6.30
C ILE A 129 5.68 2.81 -7.71
N SER A 130 6.93 2.33 -7.83
CA SER A 130 7.48 1.96 -9.15
C SER A 130 6.80 0.73 -9.78
N HIS A 131 6.15 -0.10 -8.99
CA HIS A 131 5.30 -1.19 -9.47
C HIS A 131 4.01 -0.60 -10.02
N LEU A 132 3.69 -0.89 -11.28
CA LEU A 132 2.48 -0.39 -11.92
C LEU A 132 1.26 -1.18 -11.44
N GLY A 133 0.12 -0.51 -11.32
CA GLY A 133 -1.14 -1.14 -10.95
C GLY A 133 -1.60 -0.94 -9.51
N PRO A 134 -0.76 -1.14 -8.47
CA PRO A 134 -1.17 -1.10 -7.06
C PRO A 134 -1.94 0.16 -6.64
N GLN A 135 -1.62 1.32 -7.21
CA GLN A 135 -2.34 2.57 -6.92
C GLN A 135 -3.84 2.52 -7.29
N LEU A 136 -4.24 1.63 -8.20
CA LEU A 136 -5.65 1.50 -8.62
C LEU A 136 -6.51 0.97 -7.48
N GLY A 137 -6.06 -0.10 -6.79
CA GLY A 137 -6.73 -0.62 -5.60
C GLY A 137 -6.75 0.39 -4.44
N VAL A 138 -5.69 1.21 -4.30
CA VAL A 138 -5.69 2.30 -3.32
C VAL A 138 -6.75 3.36 -3.66
N ALA A 139 -6.93 3.68 -4.94
CA ALA A 139 -7.99 4.59 -5.39
C ALA A 139 -9.39 4.03 -5.09
N ASP A 140 -9.59 2.72 -5.26
CA ASP A 140 -10.85 2.06 -4.89
C ASP A 140 -11.16 2.23 -3.39
N GLY A 141 -10.16 2.08 -2.54
CA GLY A 141 -10.33 2.28 -1.10
C GLY A 141 -10.67 3.72 -0.72
N ILE A 142 -10.03 4.71 -1.34
CA ILE A 142 -10.36 6.13 -1.15
C ILE A 142 -11.80 6.41 -1.63
N ALA A 143 -12.17 5.90 -2.79
CA ALA A 143 -13.51 6.03 -3.35
C ALA A 143 -14.57 5.33 -2.47
N LEU A 144 -14.27 4.15 -1.94
CA LEU A 144 -15.13 3.46 -0.98
C LEU A 144 -15.31 4.30 0.29
N GLY A 145 -14.24 4.87 0.83
CA GLY A 145 -14.32 5.78 1.98
C GLY A 145 -15.20 6.99 1.70
N ASN A 146 -15.12 7.56 0.49
CA ASN A 146 -15.99 8.65 0.04
C ASN A 146 -17.46 8.21 -0.02
N LEU A 147 -17.73 7.03 -0.55
CA LEU A 147 -19.08 6.46 -0.63
C LEU A 147 -19.68 6.23 0.76
N LEU A 148 -18.93 5.60 1.67
CA LEU A 148 -19.38 5.31 3.03
C LEU A 148 -19.60 6.56 3.89
N LYS A 149 -18.84 7.62 3.63
CA LYS A 149 -19.00 8.94 4.29
C LYS A 149 -20.06 9.81 3.63
N GLU A 150 -20.65 9.39 2.53
CA GLU A 150 -21.63 10.15 1.73
C GLU A 150 -21.17 11.58 1.37
N ASN A 151 -19.86 11.79 1.23
CA ASN A 151 -19.28 13.13 1.04
C ASN A 151 -19.30 13.63 -0.41
N LYS A 152 -19.83 12.83 -1.35
CA LYS A 152 -19.98 13.16 -2.78
C LYS A 152 -18.69 13.59 -3.48
N LYS A 153 -17.55 13.01 -3.08
CA LYS A 153 -16.24 13.25 -3.69
C LYS A 153 -15.89 12.17 -4.70
N VAL A 154 -15.12 12.57 -5.70
CA VAL A 154 -14.59 11.70 -6.76
C VAL A 154 -13.10 11.46 -6.53
N THR A 155 -12.63 10.27 -6.84
CA THR A 155 -11.21 9.95 -6.86
C THR A 155 -10.76 9.77 -8.31
N ALA A 156 -9.62 10.34 -8.70
CA ALA A 156 -9.02 10.08 -10.00
C ALA A 156 -7.70 9.34 -9.86
N VAL A 157 -7.48 8.33 -10.70
CA VAL A 157 -6.24 7.55 -10.70
C VAL A 157 -5.73 7.36 -12.12
N PHE A 158 -4.43 7.58 -12.28
CA PHE A 158 -3.75 7.48 -13.57
C PHE A 158 -3.06 6.12 -13.74
N THR A 159 -3.08 5.61 -14.96
CA THR A 159 -2.22 4.53 -15.43
C THR A 159 -1.82 4.77 -16.89
N GLY A 160 -0.76 4.11 -17.35
CA GLY A 160 -0.42 4.10 -18.79
C GLY A 160 -1.01 2.87 -19.47
N ASP A 161 -0.99 2.87 -20.80
CA ASP A 161 -1.38 1.73 -21.62
C ASP A 161 -0.68 0.43 -21.19
N GLY A 162 0.64 0.45 -20.96
CA GLY A 162 1.37 -0.72 -20.46
C GLY A 162 0.90 -1.21 -19.10
N GLY A 163 0.53 -0.31 -18.18
CA GLY A 163 0.04 -0.66 -16.85
C GLY A 163 -1.32 -1.35 -16.84
N THR A 164 -2.09 -1.26 -17.93
CA THR A 164 -3.39 -1.94 -18.05
C THR A 164 -3.28 -3.46 -18.30
N SER A 165 -2.06 -4.00 -18.37
CA SER A 165 -1.81 -5.44 -18.44
C SER A 165 -1.60 -6.07 -17.07
N GLU A 166 -1.37 -5.27 -16.02
CA GLU A 166 -1.16 -5.75 -14.67
C GLU A 166 -2.45 -6.36 -14.07
N GLY A 167 -2.31 -7.39 -13.23
CA GLY A 167 -3.42 -8.00 -12.52
C GLY A 167 -4.22 -7.00 -11.69
N ASP A 168 -3.53 -6.09 -10.99
CA ASP A 168 -4.12 -5.01 -10.20
C ASP A 168 -5.09 -4.14 -11.00
N PHE A 169 -4.84 -3.90 -12.30
CA PHE A 169 -5.77 -3.16 -13.16
C PHE A 169 -7.11 -3.91 -13.28
N HIS A 170 -7.05 -5.20 -13.55
CA HIS A 170 -8.24 -6.02 -13.76
C HIS A 170 -9.04 -6.21 -12.47
N GLU A 171 -8.35 -6.44 -11.35
CA GLU A 171 -8.97 -6.56 -10.04
C GLU A 171 -9.66 -5.26 -9.63
N SER A 172 -8.97 -4.12 -9.73
CA SER A 172 -9.50 -2.81 -9.31
C SER A 172 -10.71 -2.39 -10.14
N LEU A 173 -10.67 -2.51 -11.47
CA LEU A 173 -11.83 -2.18 -12.30
C LEU A 173 -13.05 -3.03 -11.93
N ASN A 174 -12.84 -4.33 -11.67
CA ASN A 174 -13.92 -5.21 -11.27
C ASN A 174 -14.49 -4.86 -9.89
N VAL A 175 -13.62 -4.56 -8.90
CA VAL A 175 -14.04 -4.12 -7.56
C VAL A 175 -14.82 -2.81 -7.65
N ALA A 176 -14.30 -1.84 -8.39
CA ALA A 176 -14.96 -0.55 -8.57
C ALA A 176 -16.36 -0.70 -9.20
N ALA A 177 -16.49 -1.58 -10.21
CA ALA A 177 -17.76 -1.86 -10.86
C ALA A 177 -18.77 -2.51 -9.90
N VAL A 178 -18.34 -3.53 -9.14
CA VAL A 178 -19.21 -4.26 -8.21
C VAL A 178 -19.69 -3.38 -7.03
N TRP A 179 -18.90 -2.39 -6.66
CA TRP A 179 -19.20 -1.53 -5.52
C TRP A 179 -19.73 -0.15 -5.91
N ASP A 180 -19.93 0.13 -7.20
CA ASP A 180 -20.36 1.43 -7.74
C ASP A 180 -19.50 2.59 -7.22
N LEU A 181 -18.16 2.42 -7.25
CA LEU A 181 -17.24 3.37 -6.64
C LEU A 181 -17.13 4.68 -7.42
N PRO A 182 -17.13 5.85 -6.76
CA PRO A 182 -16.95 7.15 -7.39
C PRO A 182 -15.49 7.38 -7.82
N VAL A 183 -15.02 6.67 -8.86
CA VAL A 183 -13.64 6.73 -9.34
C VAL A 183 -13.55 6.90 -10.86
N ILE A 184 -12.57 7.70 -11.31
CA ILE A 184 -12.21 7.85 -12.71
C ILE A 184 -10.83 7.21 -12.92
N PHE A 185 -10.79 6.11 -13.68
CA PHE A 185 -9.55 5.47 -14.14
C PHE A 185 -9.10 6.14 -15.43
N ILE A 186 -7.99 6.89 -15.37
CA ILE A 186 -7.45 7.64 -16.51
C ILE A 186 -6.31 6.82 -17.13
N VAL A 187 -6.50 6.33 -18.36
CA VAL A 187 -5.48 5.62 -19.13
C VAL A 187 -4.82 6.59 -20.10
N GLU A 188 -3.56 6.94 -19.85
CA GLU A 188 -2.72 7.70 -20.80
C GLU A 188 -2.23 6.73 -21.89
N ASN A 189 -2.98 6.64 -22.99
CA ASN A 189 -2.62 5.79 -24.12
C ASN A 189 -1.62 6.53 -25.02
N ASN A 190 -0.34 6.32 -24.76
CA ASN A 190 0.76 6.88 -25.53
C ASN A 190 1.38 5.89 -26.54
N GLY A 191 0.79 4.68 -26.67
CA GLY A 191 1.18 3.67 -27.62
C GLY A 191 2.38 2.81 -27.23
N TYR A 192 2.97 3.03 -26.04
CA TYR A 192 4.19 2.32 -25.62
C TYR A 192 4.25 2.05 -24.11
N GLY A 193 4.30 0.77 -23.72
CA GLY A 193 4.73 0.35 -22.38
C GLY A 193 6.26 0.29 -22.34
N LEU A 194 6.93 1.34 -21.86
CA LEU A 194 8.37 1.58 -21.97
C LEU A 194 8.80 1.63 -23.43
N SER A 195 9.27 0.53 -24.00
CA SER A 195 9.70 0.37 -25.40
C SER A 195 8.80 -0.58 -26.21
N THR A 196 7.92 -1.33 -25.54
CA THR A 196 7.03 -2.28 -26.18
C THR A 196 5.81 -1.56 -26.72
N PRO A 197 5.56 -1.58 -28.03
CA PRO A 197 4.38 -0.91 -28.61
C PRO A 197 3.08 -1.60 -28.16
N SER A 198 1.99 -0.85 -28.04
CA SER A 198 0.69 -1.37 -27.62
C SER A 198 0.18 -2.54 -28.47
N SER A 199 0.56 -2.58 -29.76
CA SER A 199 0.22 -3.69 -30.66
C SER A 199 0.86 -5.05 -30.28
N GLU A 200 1.91 -5.05 -29.48
CA GLU A 200 2.53 -6.26 -28.93
C GLU A 200 2.03 -6.61 -27.54
N GLN A 201 1.27 -5.72 -26.91
CA GLN A 201 0.71 -5.91 -25.57
C GLN A 201 -0.78 -6.25 -25.62
N PHE A 202 -1.53 -5.71 -26.61
CA PHE A 202 -2.97 -5.80 -26.66
C PHE A 202 -3.46 -6.17 -28.06
N ARG A 203 -4.48 -7.02 -28.12
CA ARG A 203 -5.17 -7.34 -29.35
C ARG A 203 -6.28 -6.35 -29.68
N MET A 204 -6.90 -5.74 -28.68
CA MET A 204 -7.90 -4.68 -28.85
C MET A 204 -7.29 -3.42 -29.44
N LYS A 205 -8.11 -2.57 -30.08
CA LYS A 205 -7.68 -1.32 -30.68
C LYS A 205 -7.82 -0.11 -29.74
N GLN A 206 -8.77 -0.17 -28.83
CA GLN A 206 -9.12 0.92 -27.91
C GLN A 206 -9.26 0.37 -26.49
N PHE A 207 -8.77 1.10 -25.50
CA PHE A 207 -8.86 0.66 -24.10
C PHE A 207 -10.27 0.78 -23.55
N ILE A 208 -11.12 1.63 -24.12
CA ILE A 208 -12.54 1.70 -23.76
C ILE A 208 -13.25 0.36 -23.95
N ASP A 209 -12.78 -0.51 -24.85
CA ASP A 209 -13.34 -1.85 -25.05
C ASP A 209 -13.22 -2.73 -23.79
N LYS A 210 -12.22 -2.49 -22.93
CA LYS A 210 -12.08 -3.19 -21.64
C LYS A 210 -13.22 -2.88 -20.69
N GLY A 211 -13.73 -1.65 -20.66
CA GLY A 211 -14.83 -1.25 -19.79
C GLY A 211 -16.11 -2.04 -20.02
N ILE A 212 -16.37 -2.45 -21.27
CA ILE A 212 -17.53 -3.30 -21.63
C ILE A 212 -17.50 -4.62 -20.82
N GLY A 213 -16.32 -5.23 -20.69
CA GLY A 213 -16.14 -6.49 -19.96
C GLY A 213 -16.45 -6.39 -18.45
N TYR A 214 -16.33 -5.20 -17.87
CA TYR A 214 -16.62 -4.92 -16.44
C TYR A 214 -17.99 -4.24 -16.24
N GLY A 215 -18.70 -3.88 -17.31
CA GLY A 215 -19.93 -3.08 -17.21
C GLY A 215 -19.68 -1.61 -16.81
N ILE A 216 -18.49 -1.07 -17.08
CA ILE A 216 -18.09 0.28 -16.74
C ILE A 216 -18.32 1.22 -17.91
N GLU A 217 -18.87 2.44 -17.63
CA GLU A 217 -18.90 3.53 -18.60
C GLU A 217 -17.48 3.86 -19.08
N SER A 218 -17.28 3.95 -20.38
CA SER A 218 -15.96 4.21 -20.96
C SER A 218 -16.02 5.35 -21.99
N VAL A 219 -15.05 6.26 -21.91
CA VAL A 219 -14.97 7.43 -22.77
C VAL A 219 -13.55 7.54 -23.34
N GLN A 220 -13.42 7.84 -24.63
CA GLN A 220 -12.14 8.14 -25.29
C GLN A 220 -12.10 9.63 -25.70
N ILE A 221 -10.98 10.30 -25.44
CA ILE A 221 -10.75 11.71 -25.79
C ILE A 221 -9.39 11.92 -26.44
N ASP A 222 -9.21 13.06 -27.14
CA ASP A 222 -7.89 13.55 -27.51
C ASP A 222 -7.19 14.15 -26.28
N GLY A 223 -6.27 13.38 -25.68
CA GLY A 223 -5.55 13.76 -24.47
C GLY A 223 -4.59 14.94 -24.63
N ASN A 224 -4.34 15.41 -25.86
CA ASN A 224 -3.55 16.61 -26.11
C ASN A 224 -4.42 17.89 -26.16
N ASN A 225 -5.74 17.75 -26.23
CA ASN A 225 -6.69 18.86 -26.23
C ASN A 225 -7.08 19.23 -24.78
N ILE A 226 -6.49 20.31 -24.26
CA ILE A 226 -6.71 20.73 -22.86
C ILE A 226 -8.19 21.07 -22.56
N LEU A 227 -8.92 21.68 -23.52
CA LEU A 227 -10.32 22.02 -23.27
C LEU A 227 -11.23 20.81 -23.28
N GLU A 228 -10.98 19.84 -24.16
CA GLU A 228 -11.70 18.56 -24.18
C GLU A 228 -11.44 17.76 -22.90
N THR A 229 -10.17 17.63 -22.49
CA THR A 229 -9.76 16.93 -21.28
C THR A 229 -10.41 17.55 -20.03
N TYR A 230 -10.28 18.86 -19.86
CA TYR A 230 -10.86 19.56 -18.72
C TYR A 230 -12.39 19.44 -18.70
N ALA A 231 -13.07 19.72 -19.82
CA ALA A 231 -14.52 19.69 -19.89
C ALA A 231 -15.09 18.27 -19.65
N THR A 232 -14.44 17.25 -20.22
CA THR A 232 -14.89 15.85 -20.05
C THR A 232 -14.71 15.39 -18.60
N ILE A 233 -13.52 15.58 -18.02
CA ILE A 233 -13.28 15.15 -16.63
C ILE A 233 -14.20 15.91 -15.66
N LYS A 234 -14.41 17.22 -15.87
CA LYS A 234 -15.34 18.02 -15.06
C LYS A 234 -16.77 17.50 -15.14
N SER A 235 -17.26 17.23 -16.36
CA SER A 235 -18.61 16.69 -16.57
C SER A 235 -18.78 15.31 -15.94
N LEU A 236 -17.81 14.42 -16.09
CA LEU A 236 -17.79 13.10 -15.45
C LEU A 236 -17.81 13.22 -13.93
N ALA A 237 -16.94 14.04 -13.37
CA ALA A 237 -16.88 14.26 -11.92
C ALA A 237 -18.20 14.84 -11.38
N GLU A 238 -18.80 15.82 -12.05
CA GLU A 238 -20.10 16.38 -11.67
C GLU A 238 -21.23 15.34 -11.73
N SER A 239 -21.18 14.42 -12.68
CA SER A 239 -22.14 13.32 -12.80
C SER A 239 -21.91 12.27 -11.72
N ILE A 240 -20.67 11.84 -11.49
CA ILE A 240 -20.29 10.83 -10.48
C ILE A 240 -20.62 11.31 -9.06
N ARG A 241 -20.44 12.60 -8.76
CA ARG A 241 -20.86 13.17 -7.46
C ARG A 241 -22.36 13.03 -7.19
N LYS A 242 -23.18 12.98 -8.24
CA LYS A 242 -24.65 12.82 -8.13
C LYS A 242 -25.05 11.34 -8.12
N GLU A 243 -24.39 10.53 -8.93
CA GLU A 243 -24.66 9.11 -9.10
C GLU A 243 -23.31 8.37 -9.12
N PRO A 244 -22.87 7.85 -7.95
CA PRO A 244 -21.58 7.18 -7.82
C PRO A 244 -21.47 6.00 -8.79
N ARG A 245 -20.40 5.96 -9.55
CA ARG A 245 -20.03 4.87 -10.46
C ARG A 245 -18.60 5.02 -10.94
N PRO A 246 -17.91 3.94 -11.31
CA PRO A 246 -16.60 4.03 -11.96
C PRO A 246 -16.72 4.44 -13.44
N VAL A 247 -15.70 5.14 -13.92
CA VAL A 247 -15.56 5.48 -15.34
C VAL A 247 -14.15 5.17 -15.81
N LEU A 248 -14.02 4.56 -16.98
CA LEU A 248 -12.74 4.34 -17.67
C LEU A 248 -12.56 5.43 -18.74
N LEU A 249 -11.60 6.34 -18.52
CA LEU A 249 -11.28 7.43 -19.44
C LEU A 249 -9.98 7.12 -20.17
N GLU A 250 -10.05 6.89 -21.48
CA GLU A 250 -8.88 6.74 -22.35
C GLU A 250 -8.50 8.08 -22.95
N CYS A 251 -7.29 8.54 -22.66
CA CYS A 251 -6.73 9.77 -23.21
C CYS A 251 -5.67 9.42 -24.27
N MET A 252 -6.01 9.64 -25.53
CA MET A 252 -5.08 9.42 -26.65
C MET A 252 -3.99 10.49 -26.63
N THR A 253 -2.75 10.09 -26.55
CA THR A 253 -1.60 11.00 -26.42
C THR A 253 -0.33 10.37 -26.96
N PHE A 254 0.79 11.06 -26.82
CA PHE A 254 2.08 10.54 -27.21
C PHE A 254 3.21 11.13 -26.35
N ARG A 255 4.15 10.28 -25.98
CA ARG A 255 5.32 10.68 -25.21
C ARG A 255 6.42 11.22 -26.12
N MET A 256 6.63 12.54 -26.12
CA MET A 256 7.63 13.22 -26.97
C MET A 256 9.09 12.99 -26.53
N ARG A 257 9.31 12.32 -25.40
CA ARG A 257 10.62 12.00 -24.82
C ARG A 257 10.76 10.51 -24.54
N GLY A 258 11.92 10.05 -24.11
CA GLY A 258 12.10 8.68 -23.66
C GLY A 258 11.22 8.28 -22.47
N HIS A 259 11.14 7.00 -22.16
CA HIS A 259 10.43 6.55 -20.95
C HIS A 259 11.01 7.23 -19.71
N GLU A 260 12.30 7.22 -19.57
CA GLU A 260 13.14 8.05 -18.72
C GLU A 260 14.11 8.78 -19.66
N GLU A 261 14.60 9.96 -19.30
CA GLU A 261 15.50 10.72 -20.18
C GLU A 261 16.76 9.94 -20.60
N ALA A 262 17.28 9.05 -19.73
CA ALA A 262 18.40 8.19 -20.04
C ALA A 262 18.08 7.05 -21.04
N SER A 263 16.80 6.70 -21.22
CA SER A 263 16.40 5.58 -22.09
C SER A 263 16.50 5.90 -23.58
N GLY A 264 16.45 7.18 -23.95
CA GLY A 264 16.39 7.62 -25.34
C GLY A 264 15.09 7.23 -26.05
N THR A 265 15.06 7.41 -27.37
CA THR A 265 13.85 7.22 -28.20
C THR A 265 14.08 6.39 -29.48
N LYS A 266 15.21 5.70 -29.59
CA LYS A 266 15.62 4.98 -30.81
C LYS A 266 14.63 3.89 -31.25
N TYR A 267 13.84 3.35 -30.31
CA TYR A 267 12.84 2.32 -30.57
C TYR A 267 11.52 2.87 -31.14
N VAL A 268 11.36 4.19 -31.18
CA VAL A 268 10.15 4.85 -31.70
C VAL A 268 10.40 5.34 -33.12
N PRO A 269 9.54 5.03 -34.10
CA PRO A 269 9.65 5.54 -35.46
C PRO A 269 9.67 7.08 -35.52
N PRO A 270 10.64 7.71 -36.21
CA PRO A 270 10.74 9.20 -36.28
C PRO A 270 9.46 9.89 -36.73
N ARG A 271 8.70 9.27 -37.65
CA ARG A 271 7.44 9.81 -38.16
C ARG A 271 6.42 10.12 -37.07
N LEU A 272 6.41 9.33 -35.99
CA LEU A 272 5.46 9.55 -34.88
C LEU A 272 5.78 10.85 -34.13
N PHE A 273 7.05 11.22 -33.99
CA PHE A 273 7.43 12.50 -33.40
C PHE A 273 6.98 13.68 -34.26
N GLU A 274 7.02 13.51 -35.60
CA GLU A 274 6.55 14.54 -36.54
C GLU A 274 5.01 14.66 -36.49
N GLU A 275 4.31 13.56 -36.52
CA GLU A 275 2.85 13.50 -36.43
C GLU A 275 2.32 14.10 -35.13
N TRP A 276 2.86 13.67 -33.97
CA TRP A 276 2.42 14.12 -32.66
C TRP A 276 2.98 15.50 -32.28
N GLY A 277 4.14 15.87 -32.81
CA GLY A 277 4.67 17.23 -32.65
C GLY A 277 3.72 18.29 -33.18
N LYS A 278 2.96 18.00 -34.27
CA LYS A 278 1.90 18.89 -34.80
C LYS A 278 0.73 19.03 -33.81
N LYS A 279 0.55 18.07 -32.91
CA LYS A 279 -0.49 18.05 -31.85
C LYS A 279 0.05 18.48 -30.49
N ASP A 280 1.18 19.17 -30.44
CA ASP A 280 1.71 19.65 -29.15
C ASP A 280 0.65 20.48 -28.41
N PRO A 281 0.32 20.12 -27.14
CA PRO A 281 -0.78 20.76 -26.42
C PRO A 281 -0.55 22.24 -26.14
N VAL A 282 0.68 22.64 -25.84
CA VAL A 282 1.00 24.05 -25.50
C VAL A 282 0.96 24.91 -26.72
N SER A 283 1.68 24.58 -27.81
CA SER A 283 1.76 25.39 -29.02
C SER A 283 0.42 25.48 -29.74
N ASN A 284 -0.35 24.39 -29.80
CA ASN A 284 -1.69 24.43 -30.41
C ASN A 284 -2.62 25.36 -29.64
N PHE A 285 -2.56 25.33 -28.29
CA PHE A 285 -3.42 26.20 -27.48
C PHE A 285 -2.99 27.65 -27.54
N GLU A 286 -1.67 27.97 -27.58
CA GLU A 286 -1.16 29.31 -27.85
C GLU A 286 -1.67 29.87 -29.22
N ASN A 287 -1.51 29.07 -30.27
CA ASN A 287 -1.97 29.46 -31.62
C ASN A 287 -3.48 29.70 -31.69
N PHE A 288 -4.27 28.83 -30.98
CA PHE A 288 -5.71 29.01 -30.87
C PHE A 288 -6.07 30.33 -30.17
N LEU A 289 -5.45 30.66 -29.05
CA LEU A 289 -5.72 31.89 -28.31
C LEU A 289 -5.34 33.15 -29.11
N LEU A 290 -4.24 33.09 -29.88
CA LEU A 290 -3.83 34.16 -30.81
C LEU A 290 -4.83 34.33 -31.96
N ALA A 291 -5.26 33.23 -32.58
CA ALA A 291 -6.22 33.26 -33.69
C ALA A 291 -7.59 33.82 -33.26
N GLU A 292 -8.03 33.49 -32.07
CA GLU A 292 -9.26 34.00 -31.43
C GLU A 292 -9.09 35.42 -30.85
N LYS A 293 -7.89 36.01 -30.91
CA LYS A 293 -7.55 37.31 -30.34
C LYS A 293 -7.84 37.47 -28.85
N ILE A 294 -7.70 36.36 -28.09
CA ILE A 294 -7.84 36.34 -26.63
C ILE A 294 -6.57 36.87 -25.98
N ILE A 295 -5.42 36.51 -26.53
CA ILE A 295 -4.09 37.01 -26.16
C ILE A 295 -3.33 37.48 -27.39
N ASP A 296 -2.22 38.13 -27.15
CA ASP A 296 -1.22 38.50 -28.16
C ASP A 296 0.16 37.97 -27.83
N GLU A 297 1.13 38.15 -28.71
CA GLU A 297 2.52 37.73 -28.53
C GLU A 297 3.17 38.38 -27.29
N SER A 298 2.75 39.60 -26.94
CA SER A 298 3.26 40.28 -25.76
C SER A 298 2.80 39.61 -24.46
N HIS A 299 1.56 39.10 -24.45
CA HIS A 299 1.00 38.32 -23.33
C HIS A 299 1.74 36.98 -23.16
N ILE A 300 1.98 36.27 -24.27
CA ILE A 300 2.76 35.00 -24.23
C ILE A 300 4.15 35.25 -23.65
N ALA A 301 4.84 36.29 -24.16
CA ALA A 301 6.17 36.62 -23.70
C ALA A 301 6.21 37.05 -22.21
N ALA A 302 5.19 37.75 -21.74
CA ALA A 302 5.05 38.15 -20.34
C ALA A 302 4.83 36.95 -19.44
N THR A 303 3.86 36.07 -19.77
CA THR A 303 3.54 34.87 -19.01
C THR A 303 4.76 33.93 -18.90
N ARG A 304 5.49 33.72 -20.00
CA ARG A 304 6.72 32.91 -20.00
C ARG A 304 7.81 33.51 -19.09
N ARG A 305 7.98 34.86 -19.09
CA ARG A 305 8.96 35.52 -18.20
C ARG A 305 8.58 35.40 -16.75
N GLU A 306 7.30 35.55 -16.40
CA GLU A 306 6.81 35.41 -15.03
C GLU A 306 7.04 34.00 -14.49
N ILE A 307 6.64 32.98 -15.25
CA ILE A 307 6.82 31.56 -14.79
C ILE A 307 8.32 31.20 -14.68
N LYS A 308 9.14 31.65 -15.65
CA LYS A 308 10.59 31.44 -15.57
C LYS A 308 11.21 32.11 -14.35
N LYS A 309 10.77 33.32 -14.02
CA LYS A 309 11.22 34.05 -12.83
C LYS A 309 10.81 33.27 -11.55
N GLU A 310 9.56 32.83 -11.48
CA GLU A 310 9.07 32.01 -10.38
C GLU A 310 9.92 30.72 -10.18
N ILE A 311 10.25 30.03 -11.28
CA ILE A 311 11.11 28.83 -11.27
C ILE A 311 12.50 29.15 -10.71
N GLU A 312 13.17 30.23 -11.21
CA GLU A 312 14.51 30.58 -10.73
C GLU A 312 14.52 30.98 -9.25
N GLU A 313 13.57 31.81 -8.81
CA GLU A 313 13.45 32.23 -7.41
C GLU A 313 13.27 31.04 -6.46
N ASN A 314 12.44 30.05 -6.83
CA ASN A 314 12.22 28.86 -6.04
C ASN A 314 13.42 27.88 -6.08
N LEU A 315 14.17 27.83 -7.18
CA LEU A 315 15.40 27.05 -7.26
C LEU A 315 16.52 27.62 -6.38
N GLU A 316 16.63 28.97 -6.28
CA GLU A 316 17.59 29.62 -5.39
C GLU A 316 17.35 29.21 -3.92
N ILE A 317 16.09 29.16 -3.49
CA ILE A 317 15.73 28.65 -2.13
C ILE A 317 16.22 27.23 -1.95
N THR A 318 15.92 26.36 -2.91
CA THR A 318 16.27 24.93 -2.82
C THR A 318 17.79 24.68 -2.89
N PHE A 319 18.52 25.47 -3.71
CA PHE A 319 19.97 25.31 -3.78
C PHE A 319 20.68 25.77 -2.50
N ALA A 320 20.08 26.70 -1.75
CA ALA A 320 20.57 27.11 -0.45
C ALA A 320 20.27 26.09 0.68
N GLU A 321 19.36 25.15 0.45
CA GLU A 321 18.99 24.12 1.42
C GLU A 321 20.11 23.07 1.58
N ASN A 322 20.43 22.67 2.81
CA ASN A 322 21.41 21.64 3.10
C ASN A 322 20.93 20.26 2.61
N ASN A 323 21.86 19.35 2.40
CA ASN A 323 21.53 17.94 2.19
C ASN A 323 21.05 17.31 3.50
N PRO A 324 20.27 16.20 3.45
CA PRO A 324 19.93 15.43 4.64
C PRO A 324 21.22 14.97 5.35
N GLU A 325 21.24 15.08 6.65
CA GLU A 325 22.29 14.46 7.47
C GLU A 325 21.85 13.05 7.85
N PRO A 326 22.68 12.02 7.59
CA PRO A 326 22.31 10.65 7.91
C PRO A 326 22.33 10.43 9.43
N ASP A 327 21.23 9.89 9.97
CA ASP A 327 21.11 9.45 11.35
C ASP A 327 20.36 8.11 11.40
N SER A 328 21.11 7.03 11.67
CA SER A 328 20.57 5.68 11.70
C SER A 328 19.46 5.49 12.72
N THR A 329 19.51 6.19 13.86
CA THR A 329 18.49 6.09 14.91
C THR A 329 17.17 6.66 14.41
N SER A 330 17.19 7.84 13.83
CA SER A 330 16.01 8.49 13.24
C SER A 330 15.47 7.69 12.06
N GLU A 331 16.34 7.14 11.20
CA GLU A 331 15.90 6.33 10.05
C GLU A 331 15.17 5.07 10.50
N ILE A 332 15.64 4.37 11.53
CA ILE A 332 14.99 3.17 12.07
C ILE A 332 13.68 3.53 12.76
N SER A 333 13.67 4.58 13.59
CA SER A 333 12.46 4.96 14.33
C SER A 333 11.34 5.48 13.43
N ASP A 334 11.68 6.09 12.30
CA ASP A 334 10.74 6.70 11.35
C ASP A 334 10.10 5.68 10.37
N VAL A 335 10.43 4.40 10.55
CA VAL A 335 9.78 3.30 9.79
C VAL A 335 8.32 3.14 10.19
N TYR A 336 7.98 3.45 11.44
CA TYR A 336 6.64 3.34 12.01
C TYR A 336 6.11 4.70 12.45
N ASP A 337 4.78 4.85 12.43
CA ASP A 337 4.13 5.97 13.10
C ASP A 337 4.49 5.93 14.60
N PRO A 338 5.01 7.04 15.16
CA PRO A 338 5.49 7.07 16.54
C PRO A 338 4.39 7.12 17.59
N ALA A 339 3.12 6.92 17.22
CA ALA A 339 2.01 6.92 18.18
C ALA A 339 2.26 5.90 19.30
N PRO A 340 2.12 6.28 20.57
CA PRO A 340 2.31 5.35 21.67
C PRO A 340 1.24 4.25 21.64
N PRO A 341 1.55 3.02 22.06
CA PRO A 341 0.59 1.94 22.16
C PRO A 341 -0.63 2.36 23.00
N ARG A 342 -1.82 2.11 22.49
CA ARG A 342 -3.05 2.36 23.26
C ARG A 342 -3.31 1.19 24.19
N ILE A 343 -2.87 1.32 25.44
CA ILE A 343 -3.15 0.34 26.48
C ILE A 343 -4.53 0.64 27.07
N ILE A 344 -5.46 -0.29 26.90
CA ILE A 344 -6.84 -0.20 27.41
C ILE A 344 -7.04 -1.36 28.35
N PHE A 345 -7.36 -1.08 29.60
CA PHE A 345 -7.72 -2.09 30.59
C PHE A 345 -9.21 -2.39 30.53
N PRO A 346 -9.64 -3.64 30.85
CA PRO A 346 -11.05 -3.97 30.93
C PRO A 346 -11.75 -3.16 32.01
N ALA A 347 -12.99 -2.74 31.75
CA ALA A 347 -13.78 -1.94 32.68
C ALA A 347 -14.34 -2.75 33.87
N SER A 348 -14.41 -4.08 33.73
CA SER A 348 -14.92 -5.00 34.73
C SER A 348 -14.10 -6.28 34.77
N GLU A 349 -14.32 -7.10 35.82
CA GLU A 349 -13.74 -8.45 35.96
C GLU A 349 -14.62 -9.55 35.32
N LYS A 350 -15.67 -9.17 34.60
CA LYS A 350 -16.60 -10.13 34.00
C LYS A 350 -15.92 -10.94 32.90
N LYS A 351 -15.95 -12.27 33.03
CA LYS A 351 -15.36 -13.23 32.10
C LYS A 351 -16.39 -14.26 31.65
N SER A 352 -16.18 -14.81 30.47
CA SER A 352 -16.94 -15.95 29.95
C SER A 352 -16.01 -16.91 29.22
N GLY A 353 -16.38 -18.18 29.21
CA GLY A 353 -15.65 -19.20 28.48
C GLY A 353 -15.75 -18.96 26.97
N MET A 354 -14.65 -18.68 26.31
CA MET A 354 -14.57 -18.45 24.87
C MET A 354 -13.55 -19.38 24.22
N ARG A 355 -13.91 -19.99 23.09
CA ARG A 355 -12.93 -20.64 22.22
C ARG A 355 -12.10 -19.56 21.52
N PHE A 356 -10.96 -19.95 20.98
CA PHE A 356 -10.07 -19.04 20.28
C PHE A 356 -10.79 -18.26 19.16
N LEU A 357 -11.60 -18.93 18.33
CA LEU A 357 -12.39 -18.29 17.28
C LEU A 357 -13.47 -17.35 17.83
N ASP A 358 -14.11 -17.73 18.95
CA ASP A 358 -15.16 -16.89 19.56
C ASP A 358 -14.55 -15.58 20.11
N ALA A 359 -13.33 -15.63 20.67
CA ALA A 359 -12.60 -14.47 21.15
C ALA A 359 -12.20 -13.50 20.02
N ILE A 360 -11.80 -14.03 18.85
CA ILE A 360 -11.55 -13.24 17.64
C ILE A 360 -12.84 -12.57 17.15
N SER A 361 -13.95 -13.34 17.06
CA SER A 361 -15.26 -12.80 16.66
C SER A 361 -15.72 -11.70 17.61
N ASP A 362 -15.58 -11.91 18.91
CA ASP A 362 -15.95 -10.94 19.93
C ASP A 362 -15.09 -9.66 19.84
N ALA A 363 -13.77 -9.80 19.62
CA ALA A 363 -12.88 -8.67 19.40
C ALA A 363 -13.34 -7.80 18.21
N MET A 364 -13.62 -8.43 17.06
CA MET A 364 -14.08 -7.72 15.87
C MET A 364 -15.44 -7.03 16.14
N ARG A 365 -16.36 -7.68 16.82
CA ARG A 365 -17.67 -7.14 17.16
C ARG A 365 -17.56 -5.92 18.08
N LEU A 366 -16.73 -6.00 19.13
CA LEU A 366 -16.48 -4.87 20.02
C LEU A 366 -15.79 -3.71 19.30
N ALA A 367 -14.83 -4.00 18.42
CA ALA A 367 -14.18 -2.98 17.60
C ALA A 367 -15.16 -2.29 16.66
N MET A 368 -16.05 -3.04 15.99
CA MET A 368 -17.09 -2.49 15.11
C MET A 368 -18.09 -1.60 15.85
N ARG A 369 -18.41 -1.91 17.11
CA ARG A 369 -19.25 -1.06 17.96
C ARG A 369 -18.55 0.22 18.41
N LYS A 370 -17.25 0.15 18.67
CA LYS A 370 -16.44 1.28 19.12
C LYS A 370 -16.05 2.23 17.99
N HIS A 371 -15.70 1.69 16.82
CA HIS A 371 -15.19 2.44 15.67
C HIS A 371 -16.22 2.44 14.54
N GLU A 372 -17.00 3.51 14.42
CA GLU A 372 -17.99 3.68 13.34
C GLU A 372 -17.33 3.70 11.95
N ASN A 373 -16.04 4.11 11.87
CA ASN A 373 -15.24 4.16 10.67
C ASN A 373 -14.47 2.86 10.36
N LEU A 374 -14.73 1.75 11.07
CA LEU A 374 -14.11 0.46 10.79
C LEU A 374 -14.90 -0.31 9.74
N VAL A 375 -14.21 -0.82 8.73
CA VAL A 375 -14.73 -1.70 7.67
C VAL A 375 -14.04 -3.06 7.75
N ILE A 376 -14.80 -4.13 7.67
CA ILE A 376 -14.28 -5.50 7.52
C ILE A 376 -14.63 -5.98 6.12
N MET A 377 -13.63 -6.41 5.36
CA MET A 377 -13.81 -6.89 3.99
C MET A 377 -12.99 -8.15 3.71
N GLY A 378 -13.52 -9.00 2.88
CA GLY A 378 -12.93 -10.27 2.48
C GLY A 378 -13.93 -11.12 1.71
N GLN A 379 -13.48 -12.28 1.27
CA GLN A 379 -14.31 -13.22 0.51
C GLN A 379 -15.26 -13.95 1.46
N ASP A 380 -16.55 -14.01 1.11
CA ASP A 380 -17.61 -14.76 1.81
C ASP A 380 -17.85 -14.34 3.29
N ILE A 381 -17.35 -13.18 3.72
CA ILE A 381 -17.41 -12.76 5.13
C ILE A 381 -18.76 -12.15 5.55
N ALA A 382 -19.58 -11.72 4.60
CA ALA A 382 -20.87 -11.08 4.86
C ALA A 382 -21.93 -12.10 5.31
N GLU A 383 -22.93 -12.41 4.49
CA GLU A 383 -24.05 -13.27 4.85
C GLU A 383 -23.63 -14.71 5.24
N TYR A 384 -22.60 -15.23 4.59
CA TYR A 384 -22.08 -16.56 4.94
C TYR A 384 -21.31 -16.57 6.27
N GLY A 385 -20.75 -15.42 6.68
CA GLY A 385 -20.00 -15.24 7.93
C GLY A 385 -18.57 -15.78 7.92
N GLY A 386 -17.98 -15.88 6.74
CA GLY A 386 -16.62 -16.40 6.52
C GLY A 386 -16.53 -17.94 6.56
N VAL A 387 -15.45 -18.47 6.02
CA VAL A 387 -15.19 -19.92 5.96
C VAL A 387 -15.20 -20.57 7.38
N PHE A 388 -14.69 -19.86 8.35
CA PHE A 388 -14.60 -20.33 9.74
C PHE A 388 -15.72 -19.80 10.64
N LYS A 389 -16.64 -18.95 10.11
CA LYS A 389 -17.77 -18.32 10.83
C LYS A 389 -17.36 -17.23 11.82
N ALA A 390 -16.21 -16.59 11.60
CA ALA A 390 -15.72 -15.52 12.47
C ALA A 390 -16.60 -14.25 12.44
N THR A 391 -17.27 -13.98 11.32
CA THR A 391 -18.12 -12.81 11.09
C THR A 391 -19.61 -13.14 11.01
N GLN A 392 -20.03 -14.31 11.52
CA GLN A 392 -21.43 -14.72 11.49
C GLN A 392 -22.32 -13.74 12.28
N GLY A 393 -23.41 -13.27 11.65
CA GLY A 393 -24.34 -12.31 12.25
C GLY A 393 -23.88 -10.86 12.22
N PHE A 394 -22.74 -10.54 11.58
CA PHE A 394 -22.21 -9.16 11.53
C PHE A 394 -22.97 -8.26 10.55
N VAL A 395 -23.45 -8.82 9.44
CA VAL A 395 -24.22 -8.04 8.46
C VAL A 395 -25.52 -7.53 9.07
N GLU A 396 -26.18 -8.35 9.86
CA GLU A 396 -27.43 -7.99 10.55
C GLU A 396 -27.22 -6.88 11.58
N GLU A 397 -26.03 -6.85 12.22
CA GLU A 397 -25.71 -5.85 13.26
C GLU A 397 -25.12 -4.57 12.68
N PHE A 398 -24.23 -4.66 11.67
CA PHE A 398 -23.43 -3.51 11.20
C PHE A 398 -23.73 -3.09 9.76
N GLY A 399 -24.51 -3.88 9.03
CA GLY A 399 -24.89 -3.62 7.64
C GLY A 399 -23.80 -3.95 6.62
N LYS A 400 -24.23 -4.15 5.35
CA LYS A 400 -23.36 -4.49 4.21
C LYS A 400 -22.34 -3.40 3.86
N GLY A 401 -22.58 -2.16 4.25
CA GLY A 401 -21.64 -1.06 4.01
C GLY A 401 -20.33 -1.28 4.75
N ARG A 402 -20.38 -1.83 5.96
CA ARG A 402 -19.23 -2.04 6.83
C ARG A 402 -18.73 -3.49 6.89
N ILE A 403 -19.56 -4.46 6.52
CA ILE A 403 -19.20 -5.89 6.40
C ILE A 403 -19.37 -6.28 4.93
N ARG A 404 -18.26 -6.37 4.21
CA ARG A 404 -18.28 -6.42 2.75
C ARG A 404 -17.72 -7.72 2.19
N ASN A 405 -18.54 -8.44 1.43
CA ASN A 405 -18.00 -9.44 0.50
C ASN A 405 -17.19 -8.73 -0.58
N THR A 406 -16.09 -9.35 -0.95
CA THR A 406 -15.26 -8.92 -2.08
C THR A 406 -15.33 -9.93 -3.23
N PRO A 407 -15.10 -9.53 -4.47
CA PRO A 407 -14.62 -10.45 -5.49
C PRO A 407 -13.36 -11.18 -5.03
N ILE A 408 -12.95 -12.24 -5.73
CA ILE A 408 -11.64 -12.88 -5.49
C ILE A 408 -10.56 -11.98 -6.11
N CYS A 409 -9.91 -11.16 -5.29
CA CYS A 409 -9.00 -10.11 -5.72
C CYS A 409 -8.15 -9.58 -4.54
N GLU A 410 -7.25 -10.41 -4.05
CA GLU A 410 -6.48 -10.16 -2.82
C GLU A 410 -5.65 -8.88 -2.91
N SER A 411 -5.07 -8.57 -4.07
CA SER A 411 -4.29 -7.35 -4.26
C SER A 411 -5.16 -6.10 -4.16
N ALA A 412 -6.28 -6.05 -4.87
CA ALA A 412 -7.18 -4.89 -4.86
C ALA A 412 -7.75 -4.62 -3.46
N ILE A 413 -8.13 -5.65 -2.68
CA ILE A 413 -8.70 -5.43 -1.35
C ILE A 413 -7.66 -4.98 -0.32
N ILE A 414 -6.42 -5.43 -0.40
CA ILE A 414 -5.33 -4.91 0.44
C ILE A 414 -5.06 -3.45 0.07
N GLY A 415 -5.00 -3.13 -1.23
CA GLY A 415 -4.89 -1.76 -1.70
C GLY A 415 -6.05 -0.88 -1.24
N ALA A 416 -7.29 -1.39 -1.27
CA ALA A 416 -8.47 -0.70 -0.77
C ALA A 416 -8.38 -0.45 0.75
N GLY A 417 -7.79 -1.37 1.52
CA GLY A 417 -7.49 -1.16 2.93
C GLY A 417 -6.61 0.08 3.16
N LEU A 418 -5.53 0.22 2.41
CA LEU A 418 -4.68 1.42 2.46
C LEU A 418 -5.44 2.68 2.04
N GLY A 419 -6.24 2.59 0.96
CA GLY A 419 -7.05 3.71 0.50
C GLY A 419 -8.07 4.18 1.53
N LEU A 420 -8.70 3.26 2.25
CA LEU A 420 -9.57 3.57 3.39
C LEU A 420 -8.80 4.30 4.50
N SER A 421 -7.59 3.85 4.83
CA SER A 421 -6.72 4.51 5.81
C SER A 421 -6.37 5.94 5.40
N ILE A 422 -5.99 6.17 4.13
CA ILE A 422 -5.73 7.51 3.60
C ILE A 422 -6.97 8.40 3.71
N ASN A 423 -8.16 7.83 3.56
CA ASN A 423 -9.43 8.53 3.74
C ASN A 423 -9.85 8.65 5.23
N GLY A 424 -9.00 8.26 6.20
CA GLY A 424 -9.27 8.37 7.64
C GLY A 424 -10.25 7.33 8.17
N MET A 425 -10.32 6.17 7.54
CA MET A 425 -11.06 4.98 8.00
C MET A 425 -10.09 3.89 8.45
N LYS A 426 -10.58 2.91 9.20
CA LYS A 426 -9.85 1.71 9.60
C LYS A 426 -10.35 0.51 8.82
N SER A 427 -9.49 -0.47 8.59
CA SER A 427 -9.92 -1.69 7.91
C SER A 427 -9.33 -2.97 8.51
N ILE A 428 -10.15 -4.03 8.50
CA ILE A 428 -9.70 -5.40 8.61
C ILE A 428 -9.91 -6.04 7.25
N VAL A 429 -8.84 -6.56 6.66
CA VAL A 429 -8.85 -7.31 5.41
C VAL A 429 -8.61 -8.77 5.73
N GLU A 430 -9.59 -9.63 5.44
CA GLU A 430 -9.47 -11.07 5.66
C GLU A 430 -8.94 -11.78 4.41
N MET A 431 -7.81 -12.47 4.54
CA MET A 431 -7.43 -13.55 3.64
C MET A 431 -8.10 -14.83 4.14
N GLN A 432 -8.79 -15.59 3.27
CA GLN A 432 -9.44 -16.84 3.70
C GLN A 432 -8.42 -17.83 4.31
N PHE A 433 -7.21 -17.84 3.77
CA PHE A 433 -6.04 -18.56 4.27
C PHE A 433 -4.80 -17.67 4.09
N ALA A 434 -3.83 -17.81 5.00
CA ALA A 434 -2.56 -17.09 4.90
C ALA A 434 -1.82 -17.34 3.59
N ASP A 435 -2.00 -18.52 3.00
CA ASP A 435 -1.44 -18.93 1.71
C ASP A 435 -1.83 -17.96 0.58
N PHE A 436 -3.06 -17.42 0.61
CA PHE A 436 -3.61 -16.57 -0.49
C PHE A 436 -3.08 -15.13 -0.46
N VAL A 437 -2.43 -14.71 0.61
CA VAL A 437 -1.79 -13.40 0.67
C VAL A 437 -0.73 -13.21 -0.42
N THR A 438 -0.22 -14.31 -0.98
CA THR A 438 0.72 -14.27 -2.11
C THR A 438 0.17 -13.53 -3.32
N CYS A 439 -1.14 -13.57 -3.55
CA CYS A 439 -1.79 -12.83 -4.63
C CYS A 439 -1.79 -11.31 -4.39
N GLY A 440 -1.75 -10.88 -3.13
CA GLY A 440 -1.66 -9.46 -2.74
C GLY A 440 -0.29 -9.04 -2.17
N PHE A 441 0.75 -9.88 -2.31
CA PHE A 441 2.04 -9.67 -1.68
C PHE A 441 2.69 -8.33 -2.03
N ASN A 442 2.56 -7.88 -3.29
CA ASN A 442 3.05 -6.58 -3.73
C ASN A 442 2.43 -5.42 -2.93
N GLN A 443 1.12 -5.44 -2.68
CA GLN A 443 0.45 -4.42 -1.87
C GLN A 443 0.97 -4.40 -0.43
N VAL A 444 1.22 -5.57 0.16
CA VAL A 444 1.74 -5.66 1.53
C VAL A 444 3.16 -5.09 1.63
N VAL A 445 4.10 -5.64 0.86
CA VAL A 445 5.53 -5.34 1.05
C VAL A 445 5.98 -4.03 0.41
N ASN A 446 5.28 -3.52 -0.60
CA ASN A 446 5.66 -2.30 -1.32
C ASN A 446 4.76 -1.09 -1.03
N ASN A 447 3.50 -1.29 -0.67
CA ASN A 447 2.59 -0.22 -0.27
C ASN A 447 2.43 -0.12 1.24
N LEU A 448 1.76 -1.07 1.90
CA LEU A 448 1.48 -0.98 3.34
C LEU A 448 2.76 -0.74 4.14
N ALA A 449 3.77 -1.59 3.95
CA ALA A 449 5.00 -1.56 4.72
C ALA A 449 5.80 -0.26 4.57
N LYS A 450 5.77 0.37 3.40
CA LYS A 450 6.67 1.49 3.08
C LYS A 450 5.99 2.86 3.13
N THR A 451 4.68 2.92 3.25
CA THR A 451 3.93 4.17 3.10
C THR A 451 4.32 5.20 4.16
N HIS A 452 4.43 4.80 5.42
CA HIS A 452 4.82 5.72 6.49
C HIS A 452 6.25 6.24 6.30
N TYR A 453 7.23 5.35 6.12
CA TYR A 453 8.63 5.73 5.91
C TYR A 453 8.83 6.68 4.73
N ARG A 454 8.08 6.48 3.64
CA ARG A 454 8.20 7.28 2.43
C ARG A 454 7.68 8.70 2.61
N TRP A 455 6.47 8.89 3.14
CA TRP A 455 5.83 10.21 3.20
C TRP A 455 4.92 10.43 4.41
N GLY A 456 5.07 9.64 5.47
CA GLY A 456 4.42 9.86 6.76
C GLY A 456 2.93 9.49 6.80
N GLN A 457 2.44 8.71 5.83
CA GLN A 457 1.05 8.26 5.80
C GLN A 457 0.86 7.01 6.63
N ASN A 458 -0.11 7.02 7.53
CA ASN A 458 -0.54 5.84 8.27
C ASN A 458 -1.17 4.79 7.36
N ALA A 459 -1.10 3.54 7.80
CA ALA A 459 -1.79 2.43 7.18
C ALA A 459 -2.56 1.64 8.26
N ASP A 460 -3.70 2.17 8.69
CA ASP A 460 -4.61 1.57 9.68
C ASP A 460 -5.28 0.30 9.10
N VAL A 461 -4.49 -0.71 8.80
CA VAL A 461 -4.92 -1.94 8.12
C VAL A 461 -4.48 -3.14 8.94
N VAL A 462 -5.43 -3.99 9.32
CA VAL A 462 -5.16 -5.32 9.87
C VAL A 462 -5.44 -6.36 8.80
N VAL A 463 -4.43 -7.13 8.41
CA VAL A 463 -4.59 -8.27 7.50
C VAL A 463 -4.71 -9.53 8.33
N ARG A 464 -5.94 -10.06 8.45
CA ARG A 464 -6.22 -11.31 9.15
C ARG A 464 -5.91 -12.51 8.28
N MET A 465 -5.18 -13.50 8.82
CA MET A 465 -4.67 -14.63 8.08
C MET A 465 -4.82 -15.93 8.86
N PRO A 466 -5.88 -16.71 8.63
CA PRO A 466 -5.97 -18.09 9.10
C PRO A 466 -4.83 -18.93 8.54
N THR A 467 -3.96 -19.46 9.42
CA THR A 467 -2.68 -20.08 9.05
C THR A 467 -2.50 -21.47 9.69
N GLY A 468 -1.45 -22.16 9.31
CA GLY A 468 -0.95 -23.36 9.98
C GLY A 468 -1.55 -24.67 9.51
N ALA A 469 -0.83 -25.77 9.85
CA ALA A 469 -1.16 -27.15 9.55
C ALA A 469 -2.10 -27.79 10.59
N GLN A 470 -2.15 -29.11 10.68
CA GLN A 470 -3.04 -29.93 11.52
C GLN A 470 -4.53 -29.83 11.15
N VAL A 471 -4.81 -29.57 9.88
CA VAL A 471 -6.18 -29.52 9.33
C VAL A 471 -6.33 -30.38 8.09
N ASN A 472 -5.31 -31.13 7.71
CA ASN A 472 -5.25 -32.01 6.53
C ASN A 472 -5.59 -31.29 5.21
N ALA A 473 -5.20 -30.03 5.07
CA ALA A 473 -5.56 -29.19 3.93
C ALA A 473 -4.44 -29.09 2.87
N GLY A 474 -3.25 -29.65 3.15
CA GLY A 474 -2.13 -29.74 2.19
C GLY A 474 -1.44 -28.42 1.88
N PRO A 475 -0.62 -28.35 0.83
CA PRO A 475 0.38 -27.31 0.64
C PRO A 475 -0.15 -25.92 0.28
N PHE A 476 -1.44 -25.79 -0.03
CA PHE A 476 -2.03 -24.52 -0.47
C PHE A 476 -3.02 -23.90 0.53
N HIS A 477 -3.17 -24.51 1.72
CA HIS A 477 -4.12 -24.06 2.74
C HIS A 477 -3.58 -24.24 4.16
N SER A 478 -2.30 -24.56 4.32
CA SER A 478 -1.75 -24.96 5.62
C SER A 478 -0.39 -24.34 5.94
N GLN A 479 0.11 -23.43 5.14
CA GLN A 479 1.43 -22.86 5.35
C GLN A 479 1.44 -21.93 6.57
N SER A 480 2.58 -21.94 7.29
CA SER A 480 3.01 -20.87 8.19
C SER A 480 4.01 -20.02 7.43
N ASN A 481 3.66 -18.79 7.10
CA ASN A 481 4.45 -17.91 6.21
C ASN A 481 4.77 -16.56 6.87
N GLU A 482 4.74 -16.50 8.18
CA GLU A 482 5.01 -15.30 8.97
C GLU A 482 6.40 -14.72 8.74
N ALA A 483 7.40 -15.56 8.42
CA ALA A 483 8.77 -15.10 8.18
C ALA A 483 8.88 -14.11 6.99
N TRP A 484 8.02 -14.24 5.98
CA TRP A 484 8.00 -13.27 4.85
C TRP A 484 7.72 -11.85 5.29
N PHE A 485 6.92 -11.69 6.33
CA PHE A 485 6.50 -10.38 6.84
C PHE A 485 7.42 -9.87 7.95
N VAL A 486 8.00 -10.76 8.74
CA VAL A 486 9.05 -10.42 9.72
C VAL A 486 10.26 -9.80 9.02
N HIS A 487 10.60 -10.27 7.81
CA HIS A 487 11.67 -9.72 6.99
C HIS A 487 11.33 -8.35 6.36
N THR A 488 10.10 -7.84 6.50
CA THR A 488 9.65 -6.63 5.81
C THR A 488 9.51 -5.45 6.78
N PRO A 489 10.48 -4.50 6.82
CA PRO A 489 10.39 -3.31 7.66
C PRO A 489 9.12 -2.49 7.37
N GLY A 490 8.46 -2.02 8.42
CA GLY A 490 7.22 -1.24 8.36
C GLY A 490 5.96 -2.05 8.60
N LEU A 491 6.04 -3.37 8.70
CA LEU A 491 4.94 -4.23 9.15
C LEU A 491 5.10 -4.57 10.63
N LYS A 492 3.96 -4.81 11.31
CA LYS A 492 3.91 -5.52 12.57
C LYS A 492 3.35 -6.92 12.34
N VAL A 493 3.87 -7.91 13.08
CA VAL A 493 3.47 -9.32 12.93
C VAL A 493 3.03 -9.86 14.27
N VAL A 494 1.77 -10.29 14.34
CA VAL A 494 1.12 -10.77 15.58
C VAL A 494 0.64 -12.20 15.39
N TYR A 495 0.89 -13.06 16.39
CA TYR A 495 0.57 -14.48 16.31
C TYR A 495 0.22 -15.05 17.70
N PRO A 496 -1.02 -14.85 18.21
CA PRO A 496 -1.44 -15.31 19.54
C PRO A 496 -1.57 -16.83 19.65
N ALA A 497 -1.44 -17.32 20.89
CA ALA A 497 -1.62 -18.73 21.24
C ALA A 497 -2.86 -19.00 22.10
N PHE A 498 -3.44 -18.00 22.77
CA PHE A 498 -4.56 -18.14 23.70
C PHE A 498 -5.74 -17.22 23.34
N PRO A 499 -6.99 -17.59 23.70
CA PRO A 499 -8.18 -16.77 23.41
C PRO A 499 -8.11 -15.34 23.95
N SER A 500 -7.64 -15.15 25.19
CA SER A 500 -7.51 -13.83 25.79
C SER A 500 -6.49 -12.95 25.04
N ASP A 501 -5.36 -13.52 24.62
CA ASP A 501 -4.36 -12.84 23.83
C ASP A 501 -4.86 -12.59 22.40
N ALA A 502 -5.58 -13.53 21.79
CA ALA A 502 -6.19 -13.33 20.47
C ALA A 502 -7.14 -12.14 20.46
N LYS A 503 -8.03 -12.03 21.46
CA LYS A 503 -8.91 -10.86 21.59
C LYS A 503 -8.12 -9.57 21.81
N GLY A 504 -7.26 -9.54 22.82
CA GLY A 504 -6.54 -8.34 23.23
C GLY A 504 -5.57 -7.82 22.18
N LEU A 505 -4.86 -8.71 21.49
CA LEU A 505 -3.92 -8.36 20.42
C LEU A 505 -4.63 -7.91 19.14
N LEU A 506 -5.79 -8.49 18.79
CA LEU A 506 -6.57 -8.03 17.66
C LEU A 506 -7.10 -6.63 17.90
N LEU A 507 -7.60 -6.35 19.10
CA LEU A 507 -8.03 -5.00 19.50
C LEU A 507 -6.86 -4.01 19.49
N ALA A 508 -5.68 -4.41 19.97
CA ALA A 508 -4.47 -3.60 19.91
C ALA A 508 -4.04 -3.31 18.47
N SER A 509 -4.16 -4.31 17.58
CA SER A 509 -3.85 -4.17 16.15
C SER A 509 -4.78 -3.16 15.45
N ILE A 510 -6.06 -3.11 15.83
CA ILE A 510 -7.03 -2.15 15.29
C ILE A 510 -6.77 -0.73 15.82
N GLU A 511 -6.23 -0.61 17.04
CA GLU A 511 -5.86 0.70 17.61
C GLU A 511 -4.53 1.22 17.06
N ASP A 512 -3.68 0.35 16.52
CA ASP A 512 -2.36 0.71 15.99
C ASP A 512 -2.50 1.43 14.64
N PRO A 513 -1.80 2.55 14.41
CA PRO A 513 -1.83 3.25 13.13
C PRO A 513 -0.95 2.61 12.04
N ASN A 514 -0.19 1.58 12.39
CA ASN A 514 0.69 0.87 11.47
C ASN A 514 0.05 -0.42 10.95
N PRO A 515 0.46 -0.93 9.78
CA PRO A 515 -0.11 -2.14 9.23
C PRO A 515 0.28 -3.38 10.05
N VAL A 516 -0.72 -4.19 10.39
CA VAL A 516 -0.52 -5.41 11.19
C VAL A 516 -0.91 -6.65 10.40
N MET A 517 0.03 -7.59 10.29
CA MET A 517 -0.19 -8.93 9.77
C MET A 517 -0.59 -9.81 10.96
N TYR A 518 -1.88 -10.19 11.04
CA TYR A 518 -2.47 -10.88 12.17
C TYR A 518 -2.71 -12.35 11.83
N PHE A 519 -1.85 -13.23 12.36
CA PHE A 519 -1.89 -14.66 12.12
C PHE A 519 -2.79 -15.38 13.15
N GLU A 520 -3.61 -16.32 12.68
CA GLU A 520 -4.54 -17.07 13.48
C GLU A 520 -4.41 -18.56 13.18
N HIS A 521 -3.83 -19.34 14.11
CA HIS A 521 -3.64 -20.76 13.85
C HIS A 521 -4.96 -21.53 13.84
N LYS A 522 -5.34 -22.09 12.69
CA LYS A 522 -6.63 -22.76 12.45
C LYS A 522 -6.90 -23.93 13.42
N ALA A 523 -5.86 -24.69 13.78
CA ALA A 523 -6.02 -25.80 14.73
C ALA A 523 -6.45 -25.33 16.14
N LEU A 524 -6.16 -24.07 16.50
CA LEU A 524 -6.57 -23.50 17.79
C LEU A 524 -8.03 -23.04 17.81
N TYR A 525 -8.65 -22.79 16.68
CA TYR A 525 -9.98 -22.16 16.59
C TYR A 525 -11.04 -22.78 17.50
N ARG A 526 -11.08 -24.12 17.59
CA ARG A 526 -12.08 -24.86 18.35
C ARG A 526 -11.50 -25.86 19.35
N SER A 527 -10.18 -26.04 19.39
CA SER A 527 -9.51 -27.02 20.25
C SER A 527 -9.22 -26.52 21.65
N ILE A 528 -9.18 -25.18 21.81
CA ILE A 528 -8.88 -24.56 23.11
C ILE A 528 -9.97 -23.57 23.51
N SER A 529 -10.15 -23.40 24.81
CA SER A 529 -11.02 -22.40 25.43
C SER A 529 -10.38 -21.82 26.68
N GLU A 530 -10.73 -20.60 27.03
CA GLU A 530 -10.25 -19.86 28.19
C GLU A 530 -11.35 -18.96 28.73
N ASP A 531 -11.30 -18.56 30.00
CA ASP A 531 -12.15 -17.52 30.56
C ASP A 531 -11.61 -16.14 30.11
N VAL A 532 -12.27 -15.52 29.12
CA VAL A 532 -11.88 -14.26 28.52
C VAL A 532 -12.74 -13.13 29.08
N ASN A 533 -12.12 -11.98 29.38
CA ASN A 533 -12.86 -10.78 29.80
C ASN A 533 -13.79 -10.30 28.67
N GLU A 534 -15.04 -9.97 28.99
CA GLU A 534 -16.08 -9.57 28.04
C GLU A 534 -15.92 -8.13 27.54
N ASP A 535 -15.20 -7.29 28.28
CA ASP A 535 -15.00 -5.88 27.92
C ASP A 535 -14.00 -5.69 26.77
N TYR A 536 -13.92 -4.46 26.29
CA TYR A 536 -12.89 -4.02 25.36
C TYR A 536 -11.57 -3.79 26.12
N TYR A 537 -10.52 -4.51 25.75
CA TYR A 537 -9.18 -4.34 26.30
C TYR A 537 -8.11 -4.59 25.24
N THR A 538 -6.91 -4.09 25.45
CA THR A 538 -5.78 -4.33 24.55
C THR A 538 -4.65 -5.10 25.25
N THR A 539 -4.00 -5.99 24.50
CA THR A 539 -2.73 -6.62 24.88
C THR A 539 -1.61 -5.92 24.13
N GLU A 540 -0.57 -5.51 24.82
CA GLU A 540 0.52 -4.72 24.23
C GLU A 540 1.29 -5.53 23.18
N ILE A 541 1.39 -4.97 21.96
CA ILE A 541 2.20 -5.51 20.87
C ILE A 541 3.68 -5.31 21.21
N GLY A 542 4.50 -6.35 21.01
CA GLY A 542 5.93 -6.33 21.34
C GLY A 542 6.24 -6.82 22.77
N LYS A 543 5.24 -7.38 23.49
CA LYS A 543 5.44 -7.96 24.81
C LYS A 543 5.08 -9.45 24.81
N ALA A 544 6.03 -10.27 25.26
CA ALA A 544 5.86 -11.72 25.43
C ALA A 544 5.06 -12.03 26.71
N ARG A 545 4.56 -13.28 26.78
CA ARG A 545 3.91 -13.83 27.98
C ARG A 545 4.73 -14.99 28.53
N MET A 546 5.12 -14.91 29.79
CA MET A 546 5.68 -16.03 30.52
C MET A 546 4.54 -17.01 30.85
N ILE A 547 4.55 -18.20 30.25
CA ILE A 547 3.54 -19.25 30.47
C ILE A 547 3.91 -20.12 31.66
N ARG A 548 5.20 -20.41 31.79
CA ARG A 548 5.74 -21.24 32.89
C ARG A 548 7.11 -20.69 33.24
N GLU A 549 7.38 -20.61 34.56
CA GLU A 549 8.71 -20.27 35.06
C GLU A 549 9.49 -21.54 35.41
N GLY A 550 10.78 -21.54 35.06
CA GLY A 550 11.72 -22.62 35.34
C GLY A 550 13.15 -22.14 35.41
N LYS A 551 14.12 -23.06 35.45
CA LYS A 551 15.54 -22.74 35.61
C LYS A 551 16.47 -23.54 34.71
N ASP A 552 15.99 -24.63 34.11
CA ASP A 552 16.85 -25.59 33.40
C ASP A 552 17.13 -25.15 31.93
N ALA A 553 16.15 -24.52 31.30
CA ALA A 553 16.24 -24.00 29.93
C ALA A 553 15.15 -22.94 29.67
N THR A 554 15.30 -22.18 28.61
CA THR A 554 14.29 -21.26 28.04
C THR A 554 13.75 -21.84 26.75
N ILE A 555 12.43 -22.06 26.69
CA ILE A 555 11.69 -22.43 25.48
C ILE A 555 11.04 -21.17 24.94
N ILE A 556 11.39 -20.79 23.70
CA ILE A 556 10.91 -19.61 23.01
C ILE A 556 10.01 -20.07 21.87
N THR A 557 8.74 -19.69 21.87
CA THR A 557 7.77 -20.15 20.88
C THR A 557 6.61 -19.19 20.71
N TYR A 558 5.65 -19.51 19.84
CA TYR A 558 4.43 -18.74 19.57
C TYR A 558 3.35 -19.63 18.93
N GLY A 559 2.11 -19.14 18.88
CA GLY A 559 1.01 -19.83 18.23
C GLY A 559 0.81 -21.26 18.74
N LEU A 560 0.65 -22.22 17.85
CA LEU A 560 0.44 -23.63 18.22
C LEU A 560 1.67 -24.25 18.92
N GLY A 561 2.87 -23.75 18.68
CA GLY A 561 4.10 -24.19 19.32
C GLY A 561 4.07 -24.10 20.85
N VAL A 562 3.34 -23.13 21.41
CA VAL A 562 3.15 -22.98 22.86
C VAL A 562 2.46 -24.22 23.44
N HIS A 563 1.41 -24.71 22.79
CA HIS A 563 0.66 -25.89 23.22
C HIS A 563 1.46 -27.18 23.09
N TRP A 564 2.29 -27.28 22.02
CA TRP A 564 3.22 -28.42 21.91
C TRP A 564 4.25 -28.44 23.04
N ALA A 565 4.78 -27.26 23.40
CA ALA A 565 5.74 -27.14 24.50
C ALA A 565 5.10 -27.49 25.87
N MET A 566 3.88 -26.98 26.11
CA MET A 566 3.13 -27.33 27.33
C MET A 566 2.91 -28.84 27.43
N GLU A 567 2.45 -29.49 26.37
CA GLU A 567 2.21 -30.96 26.34
C GLU A 567 3.48 -31.76 26.66
N VAL A 568 4.64 -31.34 26.13
CA VAL A 568 5.93 -31.99 26.37
C VAL A 568 6.40 -31.77 27.80
N LEU A 569 6.27 -30.58 28.36
CA LEU A 569 6.65 -30.26 29.73
C LEU A 569 5.76 -30.98 30.73
N ASP A 570 4.48 -31.16 30.45
CA ASP A 570 3.56 -31.90 31.33
C ASP A 570 3.85 -33.41 31.35
N LYS A 571 4.42 -33.97 30.29
CA LYS A 571 4.89 -35.36 30.22
C LYS A 571 6.26 -35.57 30.86
N ASN A 572 7.12 -34.55 30.89
CA ASN A 572 8.48 -34.58 31.40
C ASN A 572 8.61 -33.65 32.62
N MET A 573 7.96 -33.99 33.71
CA MET A 573 7.87 -33.17 34.93
C MET A 573 9.22 -32.94 35.65
N ASP A 574 10.25 -33.67 35.29
CA ASP A 574 11.63 -33.49 35.72
C ASP A 574 12.35 -32.32 35.02
N ILE A 575 11.80 -31.84 33.91
CA ILE A 575 12.32 -30.67 33.20
C ILE A 575 11.59 -29.41 33.69
N ASN A 576 12.33 -28.53 34.35
CA ASN A 576 11.81 -27.28 34.88
C ASN A 576 12.29 -26.09 34.01
N ALA A 577 11.60 -25.83 32.88
CA ALA A 577 11.98 -24.83 31.92
C ALA A 577 11.08 -23.59 31.94
N ASP A 578 11.64 -22.41 31.64
CA ASP A 578 10.86 -21.23 31.24
C ASP A 578 10.18 -21.54 29.91
N LEU A 579 8.89 -21.21 29.81
CA LEU A 579 8.14 -21.24 28.54
C LEU A 579 7.63 -19.83 28.22
N ILE A 580 8.13 -19.28 27.14
CA ILE A 580 7.80 -17.92 26.68
C ILE A 580 6.97 -18.02 25.40
N ASP A 581 5.75 -17.48 25.46
CA ASP A 581 4.94 -17.16 24.27
C ASP A 581 5.30 -15.75 23.79
N LEU A 582 5.89 -15.66 22.61
CA LEU A 582 6.27 -14.36 22.02
C LEU A 582 5.06 -13.50 21.71
N ARG A 583 3.90 -14.07 21.32
CA ARG A 583 2.66 -13.39 20.92
C ARG A 583 2.81 -12.46 19.71
N THR A 584 3.95 -11.81 19.58
CA THR A 584 4.31 -10.89 18.50
C THR A 584 5.70 -11.20 17.98
N LEU A 585 5.85 -11.19 16.65
CA LEU A 585 7.08 -11.57 15.98
C LEU A 585 7.84 -10.38 15.40
N LEU A 586 7.11 -9.27 15.17
CA LEU A 586 7.70 -7.99 14.80
C LEU A 586 6.81 -6.84 15.34
N PRO A 587 7.32 -6.07 16.30
CA PRO A 587 8.52 -6.34 17.09
C PRO A 587 8.32 -7.52 18.03
N TRP A 588 9.39 -8.24 18.41
CA TRP A 588 9.35 -9.25 19.45
C TRP A 588 10.03 -8.77 20.75
N ASP A 589 9.68 -9.37 21.88
CA ASP A 589 10.14 -8.96 23.21
C ASP A 589 11.54 -9.53 23.51
N THR A 590 12.56 -8.84 23.05
CA THR A 590 13.97 -9.21 23.30
C THR A 590 14.30 -9.21 24.78
N GLU A 591 13.81 -8.22 25.55
CA GLU A 591 14.12 -8.03 26.97
C GLU A 591 13.66 -9.23 27.82
N THR A 592 12.44 -9.70 27.60
CA THR A 592 11.90 -10.87 28.35
C THR A 592 12.69 -12.13 28.03
N VAL A 593 13.05 -12.34 26.77
CA VAL A 593 13.82 -13.50 26.34
C VAL A 593 15.24 -13.44 26.90
N GLU A 594 15.93 -12.31 26.78
CA GLU A 594 17.29 -12.16 27.30
C GLU A 594 17.37 -12.39 28.82
N ARG A 595 16.42 -11.84 29.61
CA ARG A 595 16.35 -12.09 31.05
C ARG A 595 16.18 -13.58 31.39
N SER A 596 15.38 -14.29 30.61
CA SER A 596 15.21 -15.73 30.79
C SER A 596 16.51 -16.48 30.49
N ILE A 597 17.21 -16.15 29.39
CA ILE A 597 18.50 -16.76 29.05
C ILE A 597 19.57 -16.49 30.11
N GLN A 598 19.63 -15.27 30.64
CA GLN A 598 20.56 -14.93 31.73
C GLN A 598 20.35 -15.79 32.98
N LYS A 599 19.11 -16.25 33.22
CA LYS A 599 18.74 -17.13 34.34
C LYS A 599 19.04 -18.60 34.03
N THR A 600 18.74 -19.06 32.82
CA THR A 600 18.69 -20.50 32.49
C THR A 600 19.93 -21.02 31.76
N GLY A 601 20.69 -20.17 31.10
CA GLY A 601 21.89 -20.53 30.33
C GLY A 601 21.66 -21.37 29.07
N ARG A 602 20.41 -21.78 28.78
CA ARG A 602 20.08 -22.69 27.66
C ARG A 602 18.84 -22.25 26.91
N ALA A 603 18.89 -22.31 25.60
CA ALA A 603 17.82 -21.83 24.71
C ALA A 603 17.38 -22.88 23.69
N ILE A 604 16.07 -23.08 23.56
CA ILE A 604 15.45 -23.78 22.45
C ILE A 604 14.33 -22.95 21.84
N ILE A 605 14.36 -22.80 20.52
CA ILE A 605 13.38 -22.04 19.75
C ILE A 605 12.51 -23.06 19.01
N LEU A 606 11.18 -22.97 19.21
CA LEU A 606 10.21 -23.87 18.59
C LEU A 606 9.22 -23.07 17.74
N HIS A 607 9.07 -23.42 16.47
CA HIS A 607 8.05 -22.84 15.60
C HIS A 607 7.58 -23.79 14.49
N GLU A 608 6.41 -23.51 13.93
CA GLU A 608 5.79 -24.34 12.88
C GLU A 608 6.35 -24.05 11.49
N ASP A 609 6.78 -22.83 11.20
CA ASP A 609 7.42 -22.50 9.93
C ASP A 609 8.67 -23.38 9.68
N THR A 610 9.17 -23.39 8.45
CA THR A 610 10.35 -24.18 8.06
C THR A 610 11.60 -23.77 8.84
N LEU A 611 12.57 -24.70 8.97
CA LEU A 611 13.84 -24.43 9.67
C LEU A 611 14.68 -23.38 8.94
N THR A 612 14.75 -23.48 7.61
CA THR A 612 15.50 -22.53 6.78
C THR A 612 14.65 -21.29 6.51
N GLY A 613 15.17 -20.13 6.93
CA GLY A 613 14.53 -18.84 6.73
C GLY A 613 13.39 -18.50 7.72
N GLY A 614 13.02 -19.42 8.61
CA GLY A 614 12.07 -19.11 9.68
C GLY A 614 12.66 -18.18 10.74
N ILE A 615 11.80 -17.49 11.50
CA ILE A 615 12.19 -16.47 12.52
C ILE A 615 13.13 -17.04 13.60
N GLY A 616 13.11 -18.34 13.83
CA GLY A 616 14.04 -18.99 14.78
C GLY A 616 15.51 -18.78 14.44
N GLY A 617 15.84 -18.55 13.17
CA GLY A 617 17.18 -18.16 12.73
C GLY A 617 17.60 -16.80 13.25
N GLU A 618 16.71 -15.81 13.15
CA GLU A 618 16.93 -14.43 13.61
C GLU A 618 17.04 -14.38 15.14
N ILE A 619 16.12 -15.04 15.85
CA ILE A 619 16.16 -15.12 17.32
C ILE A 619 17.47 -15.78 17.77
N SER A 620 17.91 -16.87 17.11
CA SER A 620 19.16 -17.54 17.44
C SER A 620 20.39 -16.66 17.21
N ALA A 621 20.41 -15.87 16.13
CA ALA A 621 21.47 -14.89 15.87
C ALA A 621 21.52 -13.82 16.96
N HIS A 622 20.37 -13.22 17.30
CA HIS A 622 20.26 -12.24 18.37
C HIS A 622 20.80 -12.76 19.72
N LEU A 623 20.39 -13.98 20.10
CA LEU A 623 20.88 -14.59 21.35
C LEU A 623 22.38 -14.85 21.31
N SER A 624 22.93 -15.22 20.17
CA SER A 624 24.36 -15.42 20.01
C SER A 624 25.16 -14.12 20.12
N GLU A 625 24.59 -13.01 19.69
CA GLU A 625 25.25 -11.68 19.80
C GLU A 625 25.12 -11.08 21.19
N HIS A 626 23.93 -11.12 21.79
CA HIS A 626 23.61 -10.39 23.01
C HIS A 626 23.69 -11.23 24.30
N CYS A 627 23.53 -12.56 24.18
CA CYS A 627 23.49 -13.46 25.34
C CYS A 627 24.63 -14.47 25.38
N PHE A 628 25.64 -14.38 24.48
CA PHE A 628 26.72 -15.38 24.36
C PHE A 628 27.39 -15.72 25.70
N SER A 629 27.67 -14.73 26.54
CA SER A 629 28.34 -14.92 27.84
C SER A 629 27.52 -15.65 28.88
N TYR A 630 26.22 -15.84 28.63
CA TYR A 630 25.29 -16.53 29.53
C TYR A 630 24.93 -17.93 29.04
N LEU A 631 25.30 -18.30 27.79
CA LEU A 631 24.94 -19.56 27.20
C LEU A 631 25.89 -20.68 27.63
N ASP A 632 25.33 -21.74 28.27
CA ASP A 632 26.02 -22.96 28.65
C ASP A 632 25.93 -24.05 27.54
N ALA A 633 25.10 -23.85 26.54
CA ALA A 633 24.85 -24.78 25.41
C ALA A 633 24.59 -24.03 24.09
N PRO A 634 24.70 -24.72 22.96
CA PRO A 634 24.26 -24.15 21.68
C PRO A 634 22.76 -23.82 21.70
N VAL A 635 22.35 -22.72 21.05
CA VAL A 635 20.93 -22.43 20.82
C VAL A 635 20.37 -23.49 19.86
N ILE A 636 19.38 -24.26 20.30
CA ILE A 636 18.74 -25.29 19.48
C ILE A 636 17.50 -24.70 18.81
N ARG A 637 17.38 -24.91 17.51
CA ARG A 637 16.18 -24.57 16.73
C ARG A 637 15.43 -25.85 16.37
N VAL A 638 14.14 -25.91 16.69
CA VAL A 638 13.23 -26.97 16.29
C VAL A 638 12.10 -26.34 15.48
N ALA A 639 12.04 -26.72 14.23
CA ALA A 639 11.08 -26.20 13.26
C ALA A 639 10.52 -27.33 12.40
N SER A 640 9.55 -27.03 11.56
CA SER A 640 9.05 -28.01 10.60
C SER A 640 10.10 -28.30 9.52
N LEU A 641 9.89 -29.36 8.76
CA LEU A 641 10.80 -29.75 7.70
C LEU A 641 10.82 -28.69 6.57
N ASP A 642 11.95 -28.55 5.91
CA ASP A 642 12.11 -27.69 4.74
C ASP A 642 11.42 -28.30 3.50
N THR A 643 10.10 -28.51 3.61
CA THR A 643 9.24 -29.06 2.55
C THR A 643 7.91 -28.34 2.53
N PRO A 644 7.14 -28.37 1.43
CA PRO A 644 5.74 -27.99 1.49
C PRO A 644 4.95 -28.85 2.47
N VAL A 645 3.85 -28.32 3.01
CA VAL A 645 3.00 -29.03 3.98
C VAL A 645 2.28 -30.20 3.29
N PRO A 646 2.46 -31.46 3.72
CA PRO A 646 1.79 -32.58 3.11
C PRO A 646 0.33 -32.70 3.59
N MET A 647 -0.55 -33.27 2.75
CA MET A 647 -1.97 -33.48 3.09
C MET A 647 -2.20 -34.74 3.95
N ASN A 648 -1.43 -35.80 3.73
CA ASN A 648 -1.61 -37.04 4.47
C ASN A 648 -1.22 -36.85 5.95
N LEU A 649 -2.09 -37.28 6.86
CA LEU A 649 -1.92 -37.07 8.30
C LEU A 649 -0.58 -37.58 8.86
N GLU A 650 -0.11 -38.74 8.43
CA GLU A 650 1.17 -39.30 8.91
C GLU A 650 2.36 -38.46 8.38
N LEU A 651 2.27 -38.01 7.17
CA LEU A 651 3.29 -37.14 6.57
C LEU A 651 3.25 -35.73 7.22
N GLU A 652 2.06 -35.19 7.46
CA GLU A 652 1.88 -33.89 8.14
C GLU A 652 2.43 -33.95 9.57
N ASN A 653 2.14 -35.01 10.32
CA ASN A 653 2.68 -35.24 11.67
C ASN A 653 4.22 -35.31 11.67
N ASN A 654 4.81 -35.95 10.66
CA ASN A 654 6.27 -36.00 10.52
C ASN A 654 6.87 -34.67 10.07
N PHE A 655 6.14 -33.91 9.23
CA PHE A 655 6.55 -32.57 8.81
C PHE A 655 6.67 -31.61 9.99
N LEU A 656 5.72 -31.61 10.91
CA LEU A 656 5.62 -30.65 12.00
C LEU A 656 6.79 -30.71 12.99
N ALA A 657 7.19 -29.56 13.50
CA ALA A 657 8.23 -29.40 14.53
C ALA A 657 7.95 -30.22 15.79
N LYS A 658 6.69 -30.42 16.14
CA LYS A 658 6.23 -31.21 17.31
C LYS A 658 6.92 -32.58 17.40
N ALA A 659 7.10 -33.25 16.25
CA ALA A 659 7.69 -34.59 16.18
C ALA A 659 9.14 -34.67 16.70
N ARG A 660 9.86 -33.53 16.67
CA ARG A 660 11.30 -33.45 17.03
C ARG A 660 11.56 -32.64 18.30
N PHE A 661 10.54 -32.00 18.84
CA PHE A 661 10.72 -31.04 19.95
C PHE A 661 11.18 -31.68 21.24
N GLU A 662 10.57 -32.79 21.65
CA GLU A 662 10.93 -33.48 22.89
C GLU A 662 12.37 -33.98 22.88
N GLU A 663 12.83 -34.55 21.77
CA GLU A 663 14.22 -34.97 21.58
C GLU A 663 15.19 -33.79 21.64
N GLY A 664 14.84 -32.69 20.94
CA GLY A 664 15.61 -31.43 20.95
C GLY A 664 15.75 -30.87 22.37
N LEU A 665 14.68 -30.85 23.15
CA LEU A 665 14.69 -30.36 24.52
C LEU A 665 15.55 -31.25 25.43
N LYS A 666 15.40 -32.58 25.35
CA LYS A 666 16.24 -33.55 26.13
C LYS A 666 17.71 -33.40 25.77
N LYS A 667 18.03 -33.23 24.48
CA LYS A 667 19.39 -32.96 24.03
C LYS A 667 19.94 -31.68 24.66
N LEU A 668 19.15 -30.60 24.67
CA LEU A 668 19.57 -29.30 25.26
C LEU A 668 19.86 -29.46 26.77
N ILE A 669 19.01 -30.16 27.50
CA ILE A 669 19.17 -30.39 28.94
C ILE A 669 20.41 -31.25 29.28
N SER A 670 20.84 -32.10 28.35
CA SER A 670 22.03 -32.95 28.53
C SER A 670 23.38 -32.24 28.41
N PHE A 671 23.41 -30.99 27.93
CA PHE A 671 24.59 -30.15 27.96
C PHE A 671 24.87 -29.63 29.37
#